data_f0efd384b4427678343b089b82e28d7f
#
_entry.id   f0efd384b4427678343b089b82e28d7f
#
_cell.length_a   1.000
_cell.length_b   1.000
_cell.length_c   1.000
_cell.angle_alpha   90.00
_cell.angle_beta   90.00
_cell.angle_gamma   90.00
#
_symmetry.space_group_name_H-M   'P 1'
#
loop_
_entity.id
_entity.type
_entity.pdbx_description
1 polymer ?
#
loop_
_entity_poly.entity_id
_entity_poly.type
_entity_poly.pdbx_seq_one_letter_code
_entity_poly.pdbx_strand_id
1 'polypeptide(L)'
;MRVNILNFLSAGFFLVFTACNIQVVDSAKRSALRYQASILVHVDPKGDGDGSHENPLGTLEQARDKVRELRLAGERRNIDVILNDGTYELEKTFILNLSDSAPEGSVTRYIAAKNSTPIISGGVNVMGWEKTDLQKENIWVAKVPWAKGNEFFHCLFDNTKLLSRAQSKKIIISNKSRVKDYAGELKYKYEFGFEDPGNNGIIRNWDNLEDIELFGMPTRKWLVNYLPIESLDMNNKEGKLAIQATYRMGGEFFVENSLDHLDTPGEWALNSKKGLLYYWPKSGKPGENIVAPRLDELIRIEGESDMSIEGLNDKPVNGIVFEGITFSYADRQKWTVDDIGLQHDWNMWDKSNGLLRFRGTKNCIVNNCTFINSGSDGVRFDLFSQNNTVQNSTFNNLGGTGILFSGYGPGLKDVNKRNKIYNNELKDVGSLFWHSPGIFIWQSGSNLISSNHIYDQGYSGLLISGVRRRFFDPIFKKMGQGYPYSRWSFPKGGRENLGAIRWDEISLESITEWSSYEPYMHARNNIIEYNEVHDCLKRLHDGNAIYLSAHGNGNIIRKNVTYNHPEGALIRTDDDSHNVAVTENICIGSKEPEAQGLCLKGLNFFENNLLFNSMLLTGSAGNTADIRSSYQKNIVYFSKKDSVFHQRLNMFSENLNKNIYYNPNIKLAENFIVEEQKGKRDTESIAADPLFVNMSEGNFSFKKKSPAIKLGINAISLEEVKKIGCTRDPWLERAIKFKGFPMVTK
;
A
#
# COMPACT_ATOMS: atom_id res chain seq x y z
N MET A 1 -53.08 24.99 17.28
CA MET A 1 -53.16 23.74 16.51
C MET A 1 -52.02 22.82 16.93
N ARG A 2 -52.32 21.85 17.79
CA ARG A 2 -51.39 20.80 18.23
C ARG A 2 -51.36 19.76 17.13
N VAL A 3 -50.26 19.46 16.55
CA VAL A 3 -50.05 18.29 15.71
C VAL A 3 -49.09 17.35 16.44
N ASN A 4 -49.57 16.16 16.68
CA ASN A 4 -48.93 15.05 17.36
C ASN A 4 -47.67 14.60 16.61
N ILE A 5 -46.55 14.65 17.31
CA ILE A 5 -45.33 13.89 16.99
C ILE A 5 -45.27 12.75 18.00
N LEU A 6 -45.84 11.63 17.65
CA LEU A 6 -45.61 10.34 18.33
C LEU A 6 -45.91 9.24 17.33
N ASN A 7 -44.92 8.52 16.93
CA ASN A 7 -44.86 7.20 16.33
C ASN A 7 -43.95 7.11 15.09
N PHE A 8 -42.66 7.20 15.32
CA PHE A 8 -41.64 6.59 14.44
C PHE A 8 -40.41 6.18 15.27
N LEU A 9 -40.61 5.25 16.17
CA LEU A 9 -39.54 4.58 16.89
C LEU A 9 -39.96 3.12 17.09
N SER A 10 -39.76 2.31 16.07
CA SER A 10 -39.57 0.85 16.13
C SER A 10 -39.67 0.24 14.73
N ALA A 11 -38.92 0.78 13.77
CA ALA A 11 -38.52 -0.03 12.63
C ALA A 11 -37.13 -0.51 12.94
N GLY A 12 -37.04 -1.68 13.57
CA GLY A 12 -35.82 -2.44 13.60
C GLY A 12 -35.32 -2.55 12.16
N PHE A 13 -34.18 -1.94 11.89
CA PHE A 13 -33.40 -2.23 10.69
C PHE A 13 -32.96 -3.69 10.83
N PHE A 14 -33.83 -4.62 10.53
CA PHE A 14 -33.46 -5.90 10.01
C PHE A 14 -32.81 -5.56 8.66
N LEU A 15 -31.48 -5.30 8.66
CA LEU A 15 -30.65 -5.58 7.52
C LEU A 15 -30.87 -7.06 7.22
N VAL A 16 -31.81 -7.33 6.33
CA VAL A 16 -31.85 -8.60 5.61
C VAL A 16 -30.52 -8.61 4.88
N PHE A 17 -29.53 -9.23 5.52
CA PHE A 17 -28.41 -9.80 4.83
C PHE A 17 -29.01 -10.85 3.89
N THR A 18 -29.52 -10.43 2.74
CA THR A 18 -29.44 -11.28 1.58
C THR A 18 -27.95 -11.58 1.49
N ALA A 19 -27.59 -12.70 2.09
CA ALA A 19 -26.39 -13.39 1.76
C ALA A 19 -26.41 -13.47 0.23
N CYS A 20 -25.76 -12.53 -0.42
CA CYS A 20 -25.29 -12.74 -1.74
C CYS A 20 -24.36 -13.92 -1.53
N ASN A 21 -24.88 -15.13 -1.71
CA ASN A 21 -24.11 -16.31 -1.94
C ASN A 21 -23.33 -16.01 -3.22
N ILE A 22 -22.25 -15.24 -3.07
CA ILE A 22 -21.13 -15.33 -3.96
C ILE A 22 -20.64 -16.76 -3.66
N GLN A 23 -21.24 -17.72 -4.37
CA GLN A 23 -20.65 -19.02 -4.48
C GLN A 23 -19.19 -18.75 -4.78
N VAL A 24 -18.33 -19.07 -3.84
CA VAL A 24 -16.95 -19.37 -4.11
C VAL A 24 -17.07 -20.53 -5.12
N VAL A 25 -17.12 -20.16 -6.40
CA VAL A 25 -17.14 -21.12 -7.47
C VAL A 25 -15.80 -21.81 -7.34
N ASP A 26 -15.88 -23.00 -6.81
CA ASP A 26 -14.79 -23.92 -6.63
C ASP A 26 -13.88 -23.84 -7.85
N SER A 27 -12.64 -23.45 -7.65
CA SER A 27 -11.64 -23.30 -8.71
C SER A 27 -11.49 -24.61 -9.51
N ALA A 28 -11.83 -25.74 -8.89
CA ALA A 28 -11.89 -27.06 -9.52
C ALA A 28 -13.04 -27.19 -10.55
N LYS A 29 -14.12 -26.45 -10.44
CA LYS A 29 -15.22 -26.50 -11.44
C LYS A 29 -15.04 -25.56 -12.62
N ARG A 30 -14.15 -24.57 -12.54
CA ARG A 30 -13.76 -23.76 -13.71
C ARG A 30 -12.78 -24.45 -14.65
N SER A 31 -12.14 -25.54 -14.25
CA SER A 31 -11.27 -26.35 -15.10
C SER A 31 -12.00 -27.23 -16.10
N ALA A 32 -13.33 -27.24 -16.10
CA ALA A 32 -14.13 -28.04 -17.04
C ALA A 32 -14.68 -27.24 -18.22
N LEU A 33 -14.28 -25.99 -18.46
CA LEU A 33 -14.38 -25.41 -19.78
C LEU A 33 -13.47 -26.24 -20.70
N ARG A 34 -14.03 -26.92 -21.67
CA ARG A 34 -13.29 -27.67 -22.68
C ARG A 34 -12.20 -26.77 -23.25
N TYR A 35 -10.97 -26.99 -22.79
CA TYR A 35 -9.80 -26.33 -23.34
C TYR A 35 -9.70 -26.72 -24.81
N GLN A 36 -10.12 -25.86 -25.71
CA GLN A 36 -9.56 -25.91 -27.04
C GLN A 36 -8.05 -25.72 -26.85
N ALA A 37 -7.25 -26.60 -27.48
CA ALA A 37 -5.80 -26.50 -27.37
C ALA A 37 -5.34 -25.07 -27.69
N SER A 38 -4.56 -24.47 -26.82
CA SER A 38 -4.00 -23.13 -27.04
C SER A 38 -3.04 -23.15 -28.23
N ILE A 39 -2.93 -22.03 -28.89
CA ILE A 39 -1.80 -21.78 -29.79
C ILE A 39 -0.58 -21.51 -28.95
N LEU A 40 0.54 -22.13 -29.24
CA LEU A 40 1.79 -21.96 -28.49
C LEU A 40 2.77 -21.09 -29.28
N VAL A 41 3.37 -20.12 -28.61
CA VAL A 41 4.45 -19.26 -29.12
C VAL A 41 5.60 -19.33 -28.12
N HIS A 42 6.72 -19.92 -28.56
CA HIS A 42 7.88 -20.10 -27.67
C HIS A 42 8.87 -18.94 -27.79
N VAL A 43 9.41 -18.54 -26.63
CA VAL A 43 10.39 -17.45 -26.52
C VAL A 43 11.56 -17.93 -25.65
N ASP A 44 12.77 -17.65 -26.11
CA ASP A 44 14.02 -17.92 -25.42
C ASP A 44 14.94 -16.71 -25.57
N PRO A 45 15.59 -16.18 -24.53
CA PRO A 45 16.46 -15.00 -24.65
C PRO A 45 17.59 -15.16 -25.68
N LYS A 46 17.90 -16.38 -26.08
CA LYS A 46 18.91 -16.72 -27.09
C LYS A 46 18.30 -17.15 -28.42
N GLY A 47 16.98 -17.06 -28.54
CA GLY A 47 16.24 -17.47 -29.75
C GLY A 47 16.34 -16.39 -30.82
N ASP A 48 16.18 -16.83 -32.06
CA ASP A 48 16.10 -15.98 -33.27
C ASP A 48 15.12 -16.57 -34.33
N GLY A 49 14.26 -17.48 -33.88
CA GLY A 49 13.42 -18.30 -34.73
C GLY A 49 12.03 -17.73 -35.03
N ASP A 50 11.09 -18.64 -35.31
CA ASP A 50 9.74 -18.34 -35.76
C ASP A 50 8.65 -18.46 -34.65
N GLY A 51 9.05 -18.83 -33.43
CA GLY A 51 8.18 -19.04 -32.30
C GLY A 51 7.66 -20.46 -32.12
N SER A 52 8.16 -21.43 -32.94
CA SER A 52 7.96 -22.85 -32.66
C SER A 52 8.78 -23.30 -31.43
N HIS A 53 8.50 -24.49 -30.95
CA HIS A 53 9.27 -25.08 -29.85
C HIS A 53 10.74 -25.26 -30.17
N GLU A 54 11.02 -25.70 -31.42
CA GLU A 54 12.37 -25.96 -31.94
C GLU A 54 13.12 -24.68 -32.30
N ASN A 55 12.39 -23.60 -32.66
CA ASN A 55 12.96 -22.32 -33.09
C ASN A 55 12.26 -21.16 -32.35
N PRO A 56 12.51 -20.96 -31.07
CA PRO A 56 11.86 -19.93 -30.30
C PRO A 56 12.26 -18.52 -30.74
N LEU A 57 11.35 -17.54 -30.51
CA LEU A 57 11.63 -16.12 -30.69
C LEU A 57 12.63 -15.62 -29.62
N GLY A 58 13.33 -14.53 -29.90
CA GLY A 58 14.34 -13.99 -29.00
C GLY A 58 13.82 -12.97 -27.99
N THR A 59 12.70 -12.28 -28.30
CA THR A 59 12.23 -11.16 -27.49
C THR A 59 10.73 -11.19 -27.23
N LEU A 60 10.31 -10.46 -26.18
CA LEU A 60 8.88 -10.27 -25.87
C LEU A 60 8.15 -9.47 -26.98
N GLU A 61 8.84 -8.54 -27.63
CA GLU A 61 8.31 -7.75 -28.72
C GLU A 61 7.98 -8.64 -29.93
N GLN A 62 8.88 -9.53 -30.29
CA GLN A 62 8.63 -10.50 -31.37
C GLN A 62 7.43 -11.41 -31.04
N ALA A 63 7.34 -11.86 -29.80
CA ALA A 63 6.21 -12.68 -29.35
C ALA A 63 4.88 -11.90 -29.39
N ARG A 64 4.87 -10.66 -28.92
CA ARG A 64 3.71 -9.77 -29.02
C ARG A 64 3.28 -9.59 -30.47
N ASP A 65 4.22 -9.30 -31.34
CA ASP A 65 3.92 -9.05 -32.76
C ASP A 65 3.39 -10.32 -33.41
N LYS A 66 3.91 -11.50 -33.04
CA LYS A 66 3.36 -12.81 -33.48
C LYS A 66 1.94 -13.04 -32.98
N VAL A 67 1.65 -12.69 -31.72
CA VAL A 67 0.27 -12.75 -31.17
C VAL A 67 -0.66 -11.83 -31.95
N ARG A 68 -0.25 -10.61 -32.26
CA ARG A 68 -1.02 -9.66 -33.08
C ARG A 68 -1.30 -10.21 -34.47
N GLU A 69 -0.29 -10.80 -35.14
CA GLU A 69 -0.45 -11.47 -36.44
C GLU A 69 -1.55 -12.55 -36.39
N LEU A 70 -1.47 -13.44 -35.40
CA LEU A 70 -2.47 -14.50 -35.20
C LEU A 70 -3.88 -13.92 -34.95
N ARG A 71 -3.99 -12.89 -34.10
CA ARG A 71 -5.29 -12.23 -33.84
C ARG A 71 -5.87 -11.55 -35.07
N LEU A 72 -5.04 -10.87 -35.86
CA LEU A 72 -5.44 -10.26 -37.14
C LEU A 72 -5.87 -11.30 -38.16
N ALA A 73 -5.26 -12.49 -38.18
CA ALA A 73 -5.65 -13.63 -39.00
C ALA A 73 -6.95 -14.30 -38.52
N GLY A 74 -7.57 -13.78 -37.45
CA GLY A 74 -8.86 -14.29 -36.96
C GLY A 74 -8.75 -15.38 -35.90
N GLU A 75 -7.58 -15.65 -35.33
CA GLU A 75 -7.43 -16.64 -34.24
C GLU A 75 -8.19 -16.20 -32.99
N ARG A 76 -9.09 -17.02 -32.50
CA ARG A 76 -9.93 -16.74 -31.33
C ARG A 76 -9.64 -17.65 -30.12
N ARG A 77 -8.79 -18.66 -30.28
CA ARG A 77 -8.37 -19.55 -29.18
C ARG A 77 -7.48 -18.81 -28.21
N ASN A 78 -7.23 -19.43 -27.06
CA ASN A 78 -6.17 -18.98 -26.18
C ASN A 78 -4.81 -19.03 -26.88
N ILE A 79 -3.97 -18.05 -26.63
CA ILE A 79 -2.58 -18.02 -27.08
C ILE A 79 -1.69 -18.03 -25.86
N ASP A 80 -0.75 -18.98 -25.82
CA ASP A 80 0.23 -19.12 -24.75
C ASP A 80 1.61 -18.73 -25.28
N VAL A 81 2.14 -17.61 -24.79
CA VAL A 81 3.52 -17.20 -24.99
C VAL A 81 4.34 -17.85 -23.89
N ILE A 82 5.11 -18.88 -24.25
CA ILE A 82 5.87 -19.71 -23.31
C ILE A 82 7.29 -19.19 -23.21
N LEU A 83 7.66 -18.70 -22.03
CA LEU A 83 8.97 -18.13 -21.75
C LEU A 83 9.91 -19.21 -21.20
N ASN A 84 10.97 -19.51 -21.93
CA ASN A 84 12.04 -20.37 -21.46
C ASN A 84 12.85 -19.70 -20.34
N ASP A 85 13.68 -20.50 -19.70
CA ASP A 85 14.54 -20.01 -18.61
C ASP A 85 15.55 -18.97 -19.11
N GLY A 86 15.77 -17.95 -18.30
CA GLY A 86 16.72 -16.89 -18.59
C GLY A 86 16.21 -15.50 -18.27
N THR A 87 17.04 -14.50 -18.55
CA THR A 87 16.72 -13.08 -18.31
C THR A 87 16.34 -12.38 -19.60
N TYR A 88 15.16 -11.80 -19.62
CA TYR A 88 14.62 -10.95 -20.68
C TYR A 88 14.86 -9.50 -20.27
N GLU A 89 15.99 -8.95 -20.72
CA GLU A 89 16.34 -7.55 -20.45
C GLU A 89 15.53 -6.62 -21.34
N LEU A 90 14.86 -5.64 -20.71
CA LEU A 90 14.08 -4.63 -21.40
C LEU A 90 14.88 -3.34 -21.56
N GLU A 91 15.03 -2.86 -22.78
CA GLU A 91 15.62 -1.55 -23.05
C GLU A 91 14.62 -0.39 -22.89
N LYS A 92 13.32 -0.71 -22.98
CA LYS A 92 12.19 0.21 -22.82
C LYS A 92 10.99 -0.54 -22.27
N THR A 93 10.04 0.19 -21.68
CA THR A 93 8.79 -0.37 -21.20
C THR A 93 8.10 -1.19 -22.32
N PHE A 94 7.82 -2.46 -22.03
CA PHE A 94 7.09 -3.34 -22.93
C PHE A 94 5.60 -3.02 -22.84
N ILE A 95 5.00 -2.57 -23.97
CA ILE A 95 3.62 -2.09 -24.00
C ILE A 95 2.73 -3.08 -24.72
N LEU A 96 1.65 -3.51 -24.04
CA LEU A 96 0.50 -4.22 -24.60
C LEU A 96 -0.69 -3.24 -24.65
N ASN A 97 -1.32 -3.10 -25.81
CA ASN A 97 -2.43 -2.17 -26.01
C ASN A 97 -3.69 -2.86 -26.54
N LEU A 98 -4.65 -2.10 -27.03
CA LEU A 98 -5.92 -2.67 -27.56
C LEU A 98 -5.73 -3.74 -28.64
N SER A 99 -4.65 -3.65 -29.43
CA SER A 99 -4.33 -4.66 -30.46
C SER A 99 -3.94 -6.02 -29.85
N ASP A 100 -3.57 -6.04 -28.56
CA ASP A 100 -3.21 -7.25 -27.82
C ASP A 100 -4.40 -7.83 -27.05
N SER A 101 -5.53 -7.14 -27.08
CA SER A 101 -6.76 -7.58 -26.39
C SER A 101 -7.19 -8.96 -26.88
N ALA A 102 -7.35 -9.89 -25.95
CA ALA A 102 -7.90 -11.19 -26.30
C ALA A 102 -9.41 -11.06 -26.63
N PRO A 103 -9.92 -11.80 -27.59
CA PRO A 103 -11.36 -11.88 -27.85
C PRO A 103 -12.12 -12.33 -26.61
N GLU A 104 -13.41 -11.99 -26.54
CA GLU A 104 -14.25 -12.45 -25.44
C GLU A 104 -14.26 -13.97 -25.32
N GLY A 105 -14.09 -14.47 -24.11
CA GLY A 105 -14.01 -15.90 -23.80
C GLY A 105 -12.64 -16.53 -24.04
N SER A 106 -11.64 -15.77 -24.47
CA SER A 106 -10.25 -16.23 -24.61
C SER A 106 -9.26 -15.34 -23.83
N VAL A 107 -8.02 -15.81 -23.73
CA VAL A 107 -6.92 -15.09 -23.07
C VAL A 107 -5.65 -15.19 -23.92
N THR A 108 -4.77 -14.22 -23.71
CA THR A 108 -3.36 -14.30 -24.12
C THR A 108 -2.53 -14.41 -22.86
N ARG A 109 -1.78 -15.51 -22.70
CA ARG A 109 -1.01 -15.81 -21.50
C ARG A 109 0.48 -15.73 -21.79
N TYR A 110 1.20 -14.97 -20.99
CA TYR A 110 2.66 -15.00 -20.89
C TYR A 110 3.00 -15.89 -19.70
N ILE A 111 3.54 -17.07 -19.94
CA ILE A 111 3.73 -18.10 -18.92
C ILE A 111 5.16 -18.65 -18.92
N ALA A 112 5.66 -18.97 -17.74
CA ALA A 112 6.91 -19.71 -17.63
C ALA A 112 6.80 -21.10 -18.25
N ALA A 113 7.80 -21.53 -18.98
CA ALA A 113 7.92 -22.91 -19.41
C ALA A 113 7.99 -23.84 -18.18
N LYS A 114 7.63 -25.10 -18.37
CA LYS A 114 7.65 -26.07 -17.27
C LYS A 114 9.05 -26.16 -16.63
N ASN A 115 9.15 -26.00 -15.32
CA ASN A 115 10.40 -25.98 -14.54
C ASN A 115 11.36 -24.84 -14.88
N SER A 116 10.88 -23.76 -15.49
CA SER A 116 11.63 -22.55 -15.79
C SER A 116 11.27 -21.43 -14.81
N THR A 117 12.18 -20.49 -14.64
CA THR A 117 12.02 -19.29 -13.84
C THR A 117 12.45 -18.05 -14.63
N PRO A 118 11.73 -17.70 -15.70
CA PRO A 118 12.08 -16.55 -16.54
C PRO A 118 12.03 -15.26 -15.73
N ILE A 119 13.02 -14.38 -15.96
CA ILE A 119 13.14 -13.08 -15.30
C ILE A 119 12.94 -12.00 -16.35
N ILE A 120 11.94 -11.13 -16.16
CA ILE A 120 11.81 -9.89 -16.91
C ILE A 120 12.47 -8.79 -16.10
N SER A 121 13.51 -8.18 -16.69
CA SER A 121 14.43 -7.25 -16.01
C SER A 121 14.49 -5.89 -16.70
N GLY A 122 14.40 -4.81 -15.91
CA GLY A 122 14.71 -3.45 -16.36
C GLY A 122 16.13 -2.99 -16.00
N GLY A 123 16.93 -3.90 -15.46
CA GLY A 123 18.28 -3.60 -14.99
C GLY A 123 19.37 -4.02 -15.97
N VAL A 124 20.52 -3.37 -15.84
CA VAL A 124 21.74 -3.65 -16.59
C VAL A 124 22.85 -4.01 -15.63
N ASN A 125 23.59 -5.08 -15.93
CA ASN A 125 24.73 -5.45 -15.13
C ASN A 125 25.88 -4.45 -15.35
N VAL A 126 26.38 -3.87 -14.25
CA VAL A 126 27.49 -2.89 -14.29
C VAL A 126 28.81 -3.61 -14.28
N MET A 127 29.57 -3.39 -15.34
CA MET A 127 30.87 -4.03 -15.58
C MET A 127 32.01 -3.02 -15.55
N GLY A 128 33.26 -3.51 -15.59
CA GLY A 128 34.46 -2.67 -15.74
C GLY A 128 34.81 -1.88 -14.49
N TRP A 129 34.65 -2.49 -13.34
CA TRP A 129 35.02 -1.91 -12.05
C TRP A 129 36.51 -1.77 -11.88
N GLU A 130 36.96 -0.57 -11.53
CA GLU A 130 38.34 -0.21 -11.25
C GLU A 130 38.44 0.37 -9.82
N LYS A 131 39.60 0.15 -9.15
CA LYS A 131 39.84 0.84 -7.88
C LYS A 131 40.03 2.32 -8.11
N THR A 132 39.51 3.14 -7.22
CA THR A 132 39.74 4.59 -7.29
C THR A 132 41.02 5.00 -6.61
N ASP A 133 41.59 6.13 -7.06
CA ASP A 133 42.70 6.81 -6.39
C ASP A 133 42.26 7.72 -5.23
N LEU A 134 40.99 7.65 -4.87
CA LEU A 134 40.45 8.36 -3.71
C LEU A 134 41.12 7.85 -2.44
N GLN A 135 41.44 8.73 -1.51
CA GLN A 135 42.14 8.42 -0.25
C GLN A 135 41.40 7.41 0.66
N LYS A 136 40.27 6.85 0.22
CA LYS A 136 39.49 5.80 0.86
C LYS A 136 39.79 4.48 0.14
N GLU A 137 40.48 3.56 0.80
CA GLU A 137 41.11 2.37 0.22
C GLU A 137 40.23 1.34 -0.47
N ASN A 138 38.91 1.41 -0.34
CA ASN A 138 37.99 0.33 -0.79
C ASN A 138 36.89 0.79 -1.71
N ILE A 139 36.97 1.98 -2.29
CA ILE A 139 36.00 2.47 -3.24
C ILE A 139 36.39 2.03 -4.65
N TRP A 140 35.38 1.51 -5.35
CA TRP A 140 35.48 1.11 -6.75
C TRP A 140 34.68 2.06 -7.61
N VAL A 141 35.08 2.24 -8.86
CA VAL A 141 34.36 3.08 -9.84
C VAL A 141 34.10 2.29 -11.11
N ALA A 142 32.91 2.47 -11.68
CA ALA A 142 32.59 1.96 -13.01
C ALA A 142 32.03 3.09 -13.88
N LYS A 143 32.26 2.99 -15.20
CA LYS A 143 31.66 3.89 -16.19
C LYS A 143 30.21 3.43 -16.50
N VAL A 144 29.28 4.34 -16.37
CA VAL A 144 27.86 4.14 -16.70
C VAL A 144 27.40 5.23 -17.67
N PRO A 145 27.87 5.19 -18.94
CA PRO A 145 27.67 6.28 -19.89
C PRO A 145 26.20 6.51 -20.23
N TRP A 146 25.37 5.48 -20.11
CA TRP A 146 23.94 5.55 -20.32
C TRP A 146 23.22 6.31 -19.20
N ALA A 147 23.82 6.47 -18.02
CA ALA A 147 23.28 7.26 -16.90
C ALA A 147 23.77 8.71 -16.91
N LYS A 148 24.36 9.18 -18.03
CA LYS A 148 24.88 10.54 -18.15
C LYS A 148 23.77 11.54 -18.48
N GLY A 149 23.71 12.62 -17.72
CA GLY A 149 22.69 13.66 -17.90
C GLY A 149 21.40 13.38 -17.13
N ASN A 150 20.25 13.44 -17.80
CA ASN A 150 18.94 13.29 -17.17
C ASN A 150 18.48 11.83 -16.97
N GLU A 151 19.26 10.85 -17.42
CA GLU A 151 18.92 9.43 -17.34
C GLU A 151 19.60 8.72 -16.16
N PHE A 152 19.71 9.37 -15.03
CA PHE A 152 20.32 8.76 -13.86
C PHE A 152 19.33 7.86 -13.09
N PHE A 153 19.88 6.87 -12.41
CA PHE A 153 19.14 5.91 -11.59
C PHE A 153 19.31 6.19 -10.09
N HIS A 154 18.37 5.69 -9.30
CA HIS A 154 18.31 5.92 -7.85
C HIS A 154 18.51 4.65 -7.03
N CYS A 155 18.54 3.49 -7.67
CA CYS A 155 18.69 2.20 -7.04
C CYS A 155 19.92 1.47 -7.59
N LEU A 156 20.55 0.68 -6.76
CA LEU A 156 21.62 -0.24 -7.16
C LEU A 156 21.43 -1.55 -6.39
N PHE A 157 21.61 -2.66 -7.07
CA PHE A 157 21.43 -3.98 -6.48
C PHE A 157 22.73 -4.80 -6.55
N ASP A 158 23.05 -5.49 -5.47
CA ASP A 158 24.06 -6.55 -5.45
C ASP A 158 23.33 -7.89 -5.32
N ASN A 159 23.25 -8.62 -6.41
CA ASN A 159 22.36 -9.76 -6.54
C ASN A 159 20.91 -9.37 -6.15
N THR A 160 20.36 -9.97 -5.10
CA THR A 160 19.00 -9.72 -4.60
C THR A 160 18.93 -8.61 -3.54
N LYS A 161 20.01 -7.89 -3.30
CA LYS A 161 20.06 -6.89 -2.24
C LYS A 161 20.04 -5.49 -2.79
N LEU A 162 19.05 -4.69 -2.40
CA LEU A 162 19.07 -3.25 -2.60
C LEU A 162 20.20 -2.64 -1.76
N LEU A 163 21.10 -1.91 -2.41
CA LEU A 163 22.21 -1.22 -1.78
C LEU A 163 21.80 0.18 -1.31
N SER A 164 22.36 0.60 -0.20
CA SER A 164 22.15 1.95 0.32
C SER A 164 22.87 2.99 -0.52
N ARG A 165 22.20 4.09 -0.86
CA ARG A 165 22.88 5.27 -1.40
C ARG A 165 23.78 5.86 -0.31
N ALA A 166 24.92 6.43 -0.71
CA ALA A 166 25.79 7.17 0.21
C ALA A 166 24.96 8.24 0.92
N GLN A 167 24.93 8.19 2.24
CA GLN A 167 24.06 9.03 3.06
C GLN A 167 24.87 9.72 4.17
N SER A 168 24.67 11.02 4.31
CA SER A 168 25.30 11.81 5.37
C SER A 168 24.85 11.38 6.75
N LYS A 169 25.54 11.84 7.78
CA LYS A 169 24.97 11.93 9.12
C LYS A 169 23.74 12.83 9.10
N LYS A 170 22.86 12.62 10.08
CA LYS A 170 21.64 13.42 10.26
C LYS A 170 21.97 14.90 10.36
N ILE A 171 21.25 15.73 9.62
CA ILE A 171 21.26 17.19 9.71
C ILE A 171 19.91 17.69 10.20
N ILE A 172 19.91 18.79 10.93
CA ILE A 172 18.70 19.50 11.31
C ILE A 172 18.53 20.67 10.36
N ILE A 173 17.41 20.66 9.64
CA ILE A 173 17.04 21.74 8.74
C ILE A 173 16.13 22.70 9.46
N SER A 174 16.49 23.99 9.40
CA SER A 174 15.67 25.07 9.93
C SER A 174 14.81 25.69 8.84
N ASN A 175 13.62 26.10 9.23
CA ASN A 175 12.74 26.90 8.38
C ASN A 175 12.96 28.38 8.69
N LYS A 176 13.55 29.14 7.76
CA LYS A 176 13.86 30.56 7.97
C LYS A 176 12.71 31.52 7.68
N SER A 177 11.74 31.14 6.87
CA SER A 177 10.66 32.05 6.52
C SER A 177 9.49 31.99 7.51
N ARG A 178 9.43 32.90 8.44
CA ARG A 178 8.24 33.23 9.24
C ARG A 178 7.31 34.16 8.48
N VAL A 179 6.86 33.83 7.32
CA VAL A 179 5.87 34.66 6.62
C VAL A 179 4.48 34.29 7.15
N LYS A 180 3.78 35.29 7.70
CA LYS A 180 2.41 35.13 8.24
C LYS A 180 1.32 35.14 7.16
N ASP A 181 1.69 35.25 5.89
CA ASP A 181 0.77 35.44 4.79
C ASP A 181 0.68 34.17 3.92
N TYR A 182 -0.50 33.78 3.53
CA TYR A 182 -0.74 32.58 2.72
C TYR A 182 0.03 32.58 1.40
N ALA A 183 0.28 33.75 0.81
CA ALA A 183 1.13 33.90 -0.36
C ALA A 183 2.61 33.57 -0.08
N GLY A 184 3.06 33.74 1.15
CA GLY A 184 4.40 33.42 1.61
C GLY A 184 4.58 31.95 2.01
N GLU A 185 3.50 31.20 2.16
CA GLU A 185 3.56 29.79 2.54
C GLU A 185 4.31 28.92 1.53
N LEU A 186 4.30 29.29 0.28
CA LEU A 186 5.05 28.57 -0.76
C LEU A 186 6.57 28.64 -0.52
N LYS A 187 7.09 29.76 0.00
CA LYS A 187 8.55 29.94 0.18
C LYS A 187 9.15 28.98 1.18
N TYR A 188 8.55 28.76 2.33
CA TYR A 188 9.13 27.89 3.36
C TYR A 188 9.10 26.40 3.04
N LYS A 189 8.48 26.00 1.95
CA LYS A 189 8.49 24.63 1.46
C LYS A 189 9.61 24.39 0.45
N TYR A 190 10.14 25.43 -0.13
CA TYR A 190 11.24 25.39 -1.07
C TYR A 190 12.57 25.83 -0.46
N GLU A 191 12.55 26.67 0.57
CA GLU A 191 13.74 27.26 1.15
C GLU A 191 14.05 26.60 2.51
N PHE A 192 15.30 26.32 2.77
CA PHE A 192 15.77 25.74 4.01
C PHE A 192 17.08 26.37 4.46
N GLY A 193 17.24 26.48 5.78
CA GLY A 193 18.50 26.82 6.39
C GLY A 193 19.21 25.56 6.88
N PHE A 194 20.52 25.52 6.72
CA PHE A 194 21.35 24.42 7.18
C PHE A 194 22.42 24.87 8.19
N GLU A 195 22.02 25.71 9.14
CA GLU A 195 22.87 25.99 10.26
C GLU A 195 23.16 24.72 11.03
N ASP A 196 24.42 24.37 11.08
CA ASP A 196 24.87 23.22 11.82
C ASP A 196 25.98 23.60 12.78
N PRO A 197 25.69 23.70 14.08
CA PRO A 197 26.74 23.91 15.11
C PRO A 197 27.71 22.73 15.24
N GLY A 198 27.35 21.57 14.69
CA GLY A 198 28.16 20.37 14.58
C GLY A 198 28.40 19.91 13.16
N ASN A 199 28.01 20.72 12.18
CA ASN A 199 27.95 20.36 10.77
C ASN A 199 29.32 20.49 10.11
N ASN A 200 30.20 19.62 10.41
CA ASN A 200 31.55 19.53 9.88
C ASN A 200 31.58 19.39 8.34
N GLY A 201 30.87 20.29 7.62
CA GLY A 201 30.83 20.31 6.16
C GLY A 201 29.98 19.19 5.52
N ILE A 202 28.84 18.84 6.12
CA ILE A 202 27.90 17.89 5.52
C ILE A 202 27.33 18.45 4.24
N ILE A 203 26.87 19.72 4.23
CA ILE A 203 26.44 20.40 3.01
C ILE A 203 27.66 21.12 2.42
N ARG A 204 27.90 20.85 1.15
CA ARG A 204 29.04 21.38 0.40
C ARG A 204 28.59 21.93 -0.95
N ASN A 205 29.48 22.60 -1.62
CA ASN A 205 29.26 23.06 -2.98
C ASN A 205 29.65 21.94 -3.95
N TRP A 206 28.70 21.06 -4.29
CA TRP A 206 28.92 19.93 -5.20
C TRP A 206 28.88 20.37 -6.66
N ASP A 207 29.72 19.78 -7.49
CA ASP A 207 29.77 20.02 -8.95
C ASP A 207 28.62 19.27 -9.69
N ASN A 208 27.98 18.30 -9.03
CA ASN A 208 26.84 17.52 -9.52
C ASN A 208 25.62 17.68 -8.59
N LEU A 209 25.29 18.92 -8.25
CA LEU A 209 24.20 19.24 -7.31
C LEU A 209 22.84 18.65 -7.75
N GLU A 210 22.65 18.47 -9.05
CA GLU A 210 21.47 17.84 -9.67
C GLU A 210 21.24 16.38 -9.24
N ASP A 211 22.29 15.70 -8.78
CA ASP A 211 22.22 14.32 -8.29
C ASP A 211 21.93 14.23 -6.79
N ILE A 212 22.04 15.35 -6.08
CA ILE A 212 21.97 15.39 -4.62
C ILE A 212 20.52 15.62 -4.17
N GLU A 213 20.07 14.78 -3.25
CA GLU A 213 18.75 14.88 -2.66
C GLU A 213 18.82 15.03 -1.14
N LEU A 214 17.85 15.74 -0.57
CA LEU A 214 17.57 15.68 0.86
C LEU A 214 16.52 14.59 1.10
N PHE A 215 16.92 13.54 1.77
CA PHE A 215 16.00 12.51 2.25
C PHE A 215 15.62 12.76 3.69
N GLY A 216 14.34 12.69 4.02
CA GLY A 216 13.94 12.82 5.42
C GLY A 216 12.46 12.98 5.66
N MET A 217 12.13 13.14 6.93
CA MET A 217 10.77 13.36 7.39
C MET A 217 10.58 14.87 7.65
N PRO A 218 9.84 15.59 6.77
CA PRO A 218 9.49 16.97 7.08
C PRO A 218 8.62 16.95 8.34
N THR A 219 8.44 18.00 9.05
CA THR A 219 7.76 18.16 10.34
C THR A 219 6.77 17.08 10.84
N ARG A 220 6.51 16.05 10.06
CA ARG A 220 5.60 14.92 10.34
C ARG A 220 6.29 13.57 10.15
N LYS A 221 6.01 12.64 11.08
CA LYS A 221 6.67 11.33 11.15
C LYS A 221 5.93 10.19 10.42
N TRP A 222 5.00 10.51 9.55
CA TRP A 222 4.20 9.50 8.83
C TRP A 222 4.43 9.47 7.32
N LEU A 223 5.42 10.22 6.83
CA LEU A 223 5.86 10.19 5.44
C LEU A 223 7.32 10.62 5.30
N VAL A 224 7.93 10.24 4.21
CA VAL A 224 9.27 10.68 3.80
C VAL A 224 9.19 11.49 2.52
N ASN A 225 10.19 12.33 2.30
CA ASN A 225 10.41 13.05 1.04
C ASN A 225 11.81 12.79 0.51
N TYR A 226 11.93 12.77 -0.81
CA TYR A 226 13.18 12.85 -1.56
C TYR A 226 13.18 14.19 -2.29
N LEU A 227 13.98 15.13 -1.84
CA LEU A 227 13.90 16.53 -2.27
C LEU A 227 15.18 16.93 -3.03
N PRO A 228 15.13 17.00 -4.36
CA PRO A 228 16.26 17.50 -5.16
C PRO A 228 16.59 18.93 -4.78
N ILE A 229 17.88 19.23 -4.64
CA ILE A 229 18.40 20.57 -4.33
C ILE A 229 18.57 21.35 -5.62
N GLU A 230 17.97 22.53 -5.73
CA GLU A 230 18.11 23.44 -6.88
C GLU A 230 19.37 24.31 -6.75
N SER A 231 19.61 24.88 -5.55
CA SER A 231 20.74 25.77 -5.32
C SER A 231 21.12 25.84 -3.84
N LEU A 232 22.37 26.21 -3.58
CA LEU A 232 22.92 26.43 -2.26
C LEU A 232 23.63 27.78 -2.17
N ASP A 233 23.34 28.54 -1.12
CA ASP A 233 24.09 29.73 -0.71
C ASP A 233 24.91 29.36 0.55
N MET A 234 26.17 29.09 0.32
CA MET A 234 27.09 28.68 1.39
C MET A 234 27.42 29.80 2.36
N ASN A 235 27.33 31.07 1.93
CA ASN A 235 27.62 32.23 2.78
C ASN A 235 26.49 32.48 3.77
N ASN A 236 25.25 32.40 3.31
CA ASN A 236 24.07 32.57 4.13
C ASN A 236 23.58 31.26 4.77
N LYS A 237 24.21 30.13 4.44
CA LYS A 237 23.79 28.77 4.86
C LYS A 237 22.34 28.48 4.54
N GLU A 238 21.97 28.77 3.31
CA GLU A 238 20.62 28.60 2.79
C GLU A 238 20.62 27.72 1.55
N GLY A 239 19.56 26.98 1.37
CA GLY A 239 19.33 26.17 0.17
C GLY A 239 17.92 26.33 -0.36
N LYS A 240 17.79 26.08 -1.67
CA LYS A 240 16.52 26.04 -2.36
C LYS A 240 16.31 24.66 -2.99
N LEU A 241 15.11 24.13 -2.84
CA LEU A 241 14.68 22.86 -3.42
C LEU A 241 14.10 23.06 -4.81
N ALA A 242 14.38 22.15 -5.72
CA ALA A 242 13.74 22.09 -7.03
C ALA A 242 12.22 21.81 -6.93
N ILE A 243 11.83 21.06 -5.89
CA ILE A 243 10.44 20.64 -5.66
C ILE A 243 10.14 20.86 -4.17
N GLN A 244 8.96 21.43 -3.87
CA GLN A 244 8.60 21.68 -2.46
C GLN A 244 8.46 20.38 -1.64
N ALA A 245 8.68 20.50 -0.35
CA ALA A 245 8.35 19.45 0.60
C ALA A 245 6.83 19.31 0.79
N THR A 246 6.38 18.13 1.17
CA THR A 246 4.95 17.86 1.47
C THR A 246 4.43 18.72 2.61
N TYR A 247 5.24 18.87 3.66
CA TYR A 247 4.97 19.77 4.79
C TYR A 247 6.07 20.84 4.90
N ARG A 248 6.04 21.61 5.99
CA ARG A 248 7.12 22.58 6.28
C ARG A 248 8.45 21.87 6.35
N MET A 249 9.46 22.48 5.75
CA MET A 249 10.83 22.09 6.03
C MET A 249 11.12 22.28 7.51
N GLY A 250 11.85 21.36 8.06
CA GLY A 250 12.18 21.28 9.49
C GLY A 250 12.17 19.83 9.93
N GLY A 251 12.99 19.47 10.89
CA GLY A 251 13.15 18.10 11.33
C GLY A 251 14.43 17.47 10.85
N GLU A 252 14.44 16.15 10.75
CA GLU A 252 15.64 15.36 10.49
C GLU A 252 15.75 15.00 9.02
N PHE A 253 16.86 15.39 8.41
CA PHE A 253 17.16 15.08 7.02
C PHE A 253 18.56 14.50 6.88
N PHE A 254 18.79 13.87 5.76
CA PHE A 254 20.05 13.31 5.31
C PHE A 254 20.33 13.82 3.90
N VAL A 255 21.58 14.06 3.60
CA VAL A 255 22.02 14.29 2.21
C VAL A 255 22.32 12.94 1.59
N GLU A 256 21.72 12.66 0.46
CA GLU A 256 21.93 11.40 -0.27
C GLU A 256 22.67 11.62 -1.59
N ASN A 257 23.35 10.57 -2.02
CA ASN A 257 24.09 10.46 -3.27
C ASN A 257 25.32 11.37 -3.36
N SER A 258 25.90 11.79 -2.26
CA SER A 258 27.17 12.52 -2.28
C SER A 258 28.36 11.59 -2.09
N LEU A 259 29.36 11.71 -2.98
CA LEU A 259 30.60 10.95 -2.87
C LEU A 259 31.37 11.26 -1.57
N ASP A 260 31.20 12.47 -1.03
CA ASP A 260 31.78 12.86 0.27
C ASP A 260 31.26 12.00 1.43
N HIS A 261 30.03 11.54 1.32
CA HIS A 261 29.32 10.73 2.31
C HIS A 261 29.34 9.22 2.01
N LEU A 262 30.12 8.81 1.02
CA LEU A 262 30.40 7.39 0.79
C LEU A 262 31.42 6.91 1.81
N ASP A 263 30.97 6.61 3.02
CA ASP A 263 31.82 6.35 4.19
C ASP A 263 31.54 5.02 4.90
N THR A 264 30.58 4.23 4.39
CA THR A 264 30.18 2.95 4.96
C THR A 264 30.21 1.83 3.92
N PRO A 265 30.78 0.64 4.22
CA PRO A 265 30.75 -0.49 3.30
C PRO A 265 29.32 -0.92 2.95
N GLY A 266 29.03 -1.04 1.65
CA GLY A 266 27.71 -1.35 1.09
C GLY A 266 27.00 -0.14 0.51
N GLU A 267 27.60 1.05 0.61
CA GLU A 267 27.05 2.27 0.01
C GLU A 267 27.58 2.53 -1.39
N TRP A 268 26.82 3.31 -2.16
CA TRP A 268 27.16 3.74 -3.50
C TRP A 268 26.73 5.19 -3.76
N ALA A 269 27.39 5.83 -4.72
CA ALA A 269 27.07 7.17 -5.21
C ALA A 269 27.22 7.26 -6.72
N LEU A 270 26.31 7.96 -7.38
CA LEU A 270 26.35 8.23 -8.81
C LEU A 270 26.69 9.70 -9.06
N ASN A 271 27.67 9.95 -9.93
CA ASN A 271 27.88 11.24 -10.54
C ASN A 271 27.38 11.17 -11.99
N SER A 272 26.14 11.57 -12.23
CA SER A 272 25.50 11.51 -13.55
C SER A 272 26.18 12.44 -14.56
N LYS A 273 26.72 13.59 -14.11
CA LYS A 273 27.43 14.54 -14.96
C LYS A 273 28.67 13.92 -15.62
N LYS A 274 29.36 13.05 -14.90
CA LYS A 274 30.56 12.34 -15.40
C LYS A 274 30.19 10.94 -15.95
N GLY A 275 29.02 10.39 -15.62
CA GLY A 275 28.65 9.02 -15.92
C GLY A 275 29.50 8.01 -15.15
N LEU A 276 29.76 8.30 -13.87
CA LEU A 276 30.61 7.49 -12.98
C LEU A 276 29.78 6.99 -11.78
N LEU A 277 29.80 5.68 -11.56
CA LEU A 277 29.21 5.02 -10.41
C LEU A 277 30.31 4.59 -9.44
N TYR A 278 30.22 5.06 -8.21
CA TYR A 278 31.13 4.71 -7.12
C TYR A 278 30.46 3.75 -6.16
N TYR A 279 31.17 2.72 -5.73
CA TYR A 279 30.65 1.70 -4.82
C TYR A 279 31.72 1.25 -3.82
N TRP A 280 31.34 1.17 -2.55
CA TRP A 280 32.18 0.56 -1.51
C TRP A 280 31.65 -0.84 -1.16
N PRO A 281 32.13 -1.90 -1.80
CA PRO A 281 31.66 -3.26 -1.55
C PRO A 281 32.04 -3.79 -0.18
N LYS A 282 31.13 -4.50 0.47
CA LYS A 282 31.38 -5.16 1.76
C LYS A 282 32.41 -6.29 1.67
N SER A 283 32.51 -6.93 0.52
CA SER A 283 33.41 -8.06 0.22
C SER A 283 34.80 -7.65 -0.27
N GLY A 284 35.15 -6.36 -0.23
CA GLY A 284 36.42 -5.83 -0.70
C GLY A 284 36.52 -5.60 -2.21
N LYS A 285 35.66 -6.23 -3.03
CA LYS A 285 35.48 -5.97 -4.47
C LYS A 285 34.02 -6.09 -4.85
N PRO A 286 33.54 -5.40 -5.91
CA PRO A 286 32.21 -5.60 -6.44
C PRO A 286 31.95 -7.05 -6.81
N GLY A 287 30.71 -7.51 -6.59
CA GLY A 287 30.24 -8.80 -7.07
C GLY A 287 30.09 -8.86 -8.58
N GLU A 288 29.78 -10.04 -9.10
CA GLU A 288 29.58 -10.24 -10.55
C GLU A 288 28.22 -9.69 -11.02
N ASN A 289 27.25 -9.57 -10.13
CA ASN A 289 25.89 -9.18 -10.43
C ASN A 289 25.52 -7.85 -9.74
N ILE A 290 26.23 -6.78 -10.05
CA ILE A 290 25.84 -5.43 -9.66
C ILE A 290 24.93 -4.87 -10.74
N VAL A 291 23.65 -4.73 -10.42
CA VAL A 291 22.61 -4.34 -11.37
C VAL A 291 22.12 -2.93 -11.10
N ALA A 292 22.16 -2.08 -12.11
CA ALA A 292 21.59 -0.74 -12.10
C ALA A 292 20.34 -0.69 -13.00
N PRO A 293 19.18 -0.24 -12.51
CA PRO A 293 17.97 -0.17 -13.31
C PRO A 293 18.03 0.98 -14.34
N ARG A 294 17.32 0.79 -15.44
CA ARG A 294 17.11 1.81 -16.49
C ARG A 294 15.67 2.25 -16.60
N LEU A 295 14.72 1.43 -16.10
CA LEU A 295 13.30 1.63 -16.28
C LEU A 295 12.61 1.77 -14.93
N ASP A 296 11.64 2.67 -14.82
CA ASP A 296 10.74 2.79 -13.67
C ASP A 296 9.55 1.83 -13.78
N GLU A 297 9.22 1.41 -15.01
CA GLU A 297 8.10 0.56 -15.37
C GLU A 297 8.55 -0.49 -16.39
N LEU A 298 8.34 -1.78 -16.11
CA LEU A 298 8.78 -2.83 -17.03
C LEU A 298 7.73 -3.16 -18.09
N ILE A 299 6.51 -3.44 -17.64
CA ILE A 299 5.40 -3.79 -18.54
C ILE A 299 4.21 -2.90 -18.26
N ARG A 300 3.63 -2.35 -19.32
CA ARG A 300 2.35 -1.63 -19.27
C ARG A 300 1.33 -2.26 -20.20
N ILE A 301 0.18 -2.61 -19.63
CA ILE A 301 -1.01 -2.97 -20.39
C ILE A 301 -1.88 -1.72 -20.41
N GLU A 302 -2.09 -1.15 -21.60
CA GLU A 302 -2.69 0.16 -21.77
C GLU A 302 -3.91 0.16 -22.68
N GLY A 303 -5.09 0.40 -22.07
CA GLY A 303 -6.32 0.71 -22.78
C GLY A 303 -6.44 2.20 -23.12
N GLU A 304 -7.50 2.55 -23.86
CA GLU A 304 -7.87 3.95 -24.06
C GLU A 304 -8.79 4.41 -22.94
N SER A 305 -8.38 5.49 -22.25
CA SER A 305 -9.12 6.05 -21.12
C SER A 305 -9.90 7.29 -21.57
N ASP A 306 -11.20 7.32 -21.27
CA ASP A 306 -12.01 8.52 -21.45
C ASP A 306 -11.86 9.43 -20.24
N MET A 307 -11.12 10.53 -20.40
CA MET A 307 -10.80 11.46 -19.32
C MET A 307 -11.87 12.53 -19.09
N SER A 308 -12.98 12.49 -19.82
CA SER A 308 -14.10 13.39 -19.55
C SER A 308 -14.81 13.01 -18.23
N ILE A 309 -15.45 13.98 -17.58
CA ILE A 309 -16.11 13.79 -16.28
C ILE A 309 -17.17 12.69 -16.33
N GLU A 310 -17.98 12.67 -17.38
CA GLU A 310 -19.03 11.69 -17.61
C GLU A 310 -18.59 10.55 -18.53
N GLY A 311 -17.30 10.48 -18.84
CA GLY A 311 -16.74 9.60 -19.86
C GLY A 311 -17.08 8.13 -19.64
N LEU A 312 -17.90 7.57 -20.52
CA LEU A 312 -18.30 6.18 -20.51
C LEU A 312 -17.61 5.35 -21.61
N ASN A 313 -16.68 6.00 -22.34
CA ASN A 313 -16.07 5.44 -23.56
C ASN A 313 -14.68 4.82 -23.30
N ASP A 314 -14.37 4.43 -22.08
CA ASP A 314 -13.15 3.67 -21.83
C ASP A 314 -13.12 2.39 -22.66
N LYS A 315 -11.99 2.13 -23.30
CA LYS A 315 -11.74 0.88 -24.02
C LYS A 315 -10.62 0.10 -23.33
N PRO A 316 -10.97 -0.80 -22.42
CA PRO A 316 -9.97 -1.56 -21.67
C PRO A 316 -9.38 -2.69 -22.52
N VAL A 317 -8.10 -2.99 -22.31
CA VAL A 317 -7.48 -4.23 -22.79
C VAL A 317 -8.06 -5.41 -22.01
N ASN A 318 -8.37 -6.50 -22.71
CA ASN A 318 -9.03 -7.67 -22.14
C ASN A 318 -8.15 -8.91 -22.16
N GLY A 319 -8.16 -9.66 -21.04
CA GLY A 319 -7.76 -11.05 -21.02
C GLY A 319 -6.26 -11.32 -21.17
N ILE A 320 -5.39 -10.46 -20.59
CA ILE A 320 -3.95 -10.72 -20.51
C ILE A 320 -3.64 -11.44 -19.19
N VAL A 321 -2.82 -12.47 -19.27
CA VAL A 321 -2.42 -13.27 -18.10
C VAL A 321 -0.90 -13.35 -18.02
N PHE A 322 -0.35 -13.15 -16.83
CA PHE A 322 1.05 -13.45 -16.51
C PHE A 322 1.09 -14.55 -15.46
N GLU A 323 1.92 -15.58 -15.70
CA GLU A 323 1.99 -16.73 -14.80
C GLU A 323 3.40 -17.30 -14.67
N GLY A 324 3.86 -17.46 -13.43
CA GLY A 324 5.14 -18.08 -13.11
C GLY A 324 6.38 -17.25 -13.43
N ILE A 325 6.24 -15.95 -13.66
CA ILE A 325 7.30 -15.05 -14.12
C ILE A 325 7.85 -14.25 -12.94
N THR A 326 9.16 -14.01 -12.94
CA THR A 326 9.82 -13.07 -12.04
C THR A 326 9.99 -11.70 -12.71
N PHE A 327 9.56 -10.64 -12.04
CA PHE A 327 9.77 -9.24 -12.45
C PHE A 327 10.74 -8.58 -11.48
N SER A 328 11.78 -7.91 -12.02
CA SER A 328 12.86 -7.40 -11.18
C SER A 328 13.56 -6.18 -11.79
N TYR A 329 14.23 -5.41 -10.92
CA TYR A 329 15.17 -4.34 -11.27
C TYR A 329 14.55 -3.16 -12.04
N ALA A 330 13.43 -2.62 -11.55
CA ALA A 330 13.00 -1.27 -11.94
C ALA A 330 13.57 -0.24 -10.95
N ASP A 331 13.77 0.99 -11.42
CA ASP A 331 14.20 2.09 -10.57
C ASP A 331 13.04 2.64 -9.73
N ARG A 332 13.35 3.43 -8.73
CA ARG A 332 12.37 4.32 -8.15
C ARG A 332 12.17 5.52 -9.05
N GLN A 333 10.95 5.95 -9.21
CA GLN A 333 10.73 7.19 -9.93
C GLN A 333 11.32 8.39 -9.21
N LYS A 334 11.65 9.42 -9.96
CA LYS A 334 12.01 10.73 -9.43
C LYS A 334 10.85 11.29 -8.60
N TRP A 335 11.19 11.93 -7.49
CA TRP A 335 10.23 12.74 -6.77
C TRP A 335 9.83 13.94 -7.63
N THR A 336 8.55 14.07 -7.89
CA THR A 336 8.01 15.13 -8.72
C THR A 336 7.05 16.01 -7.92
N VAL A 337 6.63 17.09 -8.53
CA VAL A 337 5.57 17.93 -7.98
C VAL A 337 4.29 17.17 -7.65
N ASP A 338 4.07 16.04 -8.29
CA ASP A 338 2.89 15.20 -8.12
C ASP A 338 2.98 14.29 -6.90
N ASP A 339 4.19 14.04 -6.40
CA ASP A 339 4.43 13.18 -5.24
C ASP A 339 4.23 13.88 -3.90
N ILE A 340 3.89 15.17 -3.93
CA ILE A 340 3.65 15.96 -2.73
C ILE A 340 2.22 15.73 -2.24
N GLY A 341 1.91 14.51 -1.96
CA GLY A 341 0.67 14.07 -1.36
C GLY A 341 0.73 13.94 0.15
N LEU A 342 -0.39 13.66 0.75
CA LEU A 342 -0.45 13.19 2.13
C LEU A 342 0.05 11.74 2.21
N GLN A 343 0.27 11.26 3.43
CA GLN A 343 0.83 9.94 3.72
C GLN A 343 0.24 8.77 2.92
N HIS A 344 -1.03 8.79 2.58
CA HIS A 344 -1.66 7.72 1.80
C HIS A 344 -2.26 8.19 0.49
N ASP A 345 -1.90 9.38 0.04
CA ASP A 345 -2.41 9.93 -1.22
C ASP A 345 -1.26 10.26 -2.19
N TRP A 346 -0.04 9.83 -1.88
CA TRP A 346 1.15 10.22 -2.62
C TRP A 346 1.34 9.42 -3.93
N ASN A 347 0.85 8.19 -4.00
CA ASN A 347 1.08 7.26 -5.12
C ASN A 347 -0.17 7.01 -5.98
N MET A 348 -1.20 7.83 -5.85
CA MET A 348 -2.48 7.65 -6.52
C MET A 348 -2.57 8.22 -7.94
N TRP A 349 -1.51 8.82 -8.42
CA TRP A 349 -1.47 9.48 -9.72
C TRP A 349 -1.31 8.50 -10.87
N ASP A 350 -1.81 8.88 -12.05
CA ASP A 350 -1.57 8.18 -13.30
C ASP A 350 -0.12 8.41 -13.78
N LYS A 351 0.79 7.57 -13.36
CA LYS A 351 2.23 7.70 -13.62
C LYS A 351 2.90 6.38 -13.96
N SER A 352 3.97 6.44 -14.75
CA SER A 352 4.80 5.29 -15.12
C SER A 352 5.61 4.84 -13.91
N ASN A 353 5.04 3.92 -13.14
CA ASN A 353 5.64 3.38 -11.94
C ASN A 353 5.07 1.97 -11.69
N GLY A 354 5.93 0.99 -11.57
CA GLY A 354 5.51 -0.38 -11.29
C GLY A 354 6.20 -1.41 -12.19
N LEU A 355 6.56 -2.54 -11.60
CA LEU A 355 7.09 -3.66 -12.38
C LEU A 355 6.06 -4.14 -13.42
N LEU A 356 4.78 -4.12 -13.06
CA LEU A 356 3.68 -4.49 -13.95
C LEU A 356 2.51 -3.53 -13.73
N ARG A 357 2.12 -2.82 -14.78
CA ARG A 357 1.07 -1.81 -14.72
C ARG A 357 -0.09 -2.12 -15.67
N PHE A 358 -1.29 -2.14 -15.14
CA PHE A 358 -2.55 -2.31 -15.85
C PHE A 358 -3.30 -0.97 -15.85
N ARG A 359 -3.21 -0.24 -16.94
CA ARG A 359 -3.87 1.05 -17.13
C ARG A 359 -5.04 0.91 -18.12
N GLY A 360 -6.25 0.83 -17.63
CA GLY A 360 -7.43 0.57 -18.46
C GLY A 360 -7.54 -0.91 -18.89
N THR A 361 -7.93 -1.79 -17.94
CA THR A 361 -7.91 -3.24 -18.20
C THR A 361 -9.11 -3.96 -17.60
N LYS A 362 -9.44 -5.11 -18.18
CA LYS A 362 -10.45 -6.03 -17.65
C LYS A 362 -10.06 -7.49 -17.83
N ASN A 363 -10.50 -8.34 -16.87
CA ASN A 363 -10.31 -9.80 -16.92
C ASN A 363 -8.84 -10.23 -17.05
N CYS A 364 -7.90 -9.42 -16.55
CA CYS A 364 -6.48 -9.74 -16.54
C CYS A 364 -6.10 -10.49 -15.26
N ILE A 365 -5.08 -11.33 -15.34
CA ILE A 365 -4.68 -12.19 -14.21
C ILE A 365 -3.16 -12.15 -14.07
N VAL A 366 -2.72 -11.97 -12.82
CA VAL A 366 -1.35 -12.20 -12.36
C VAL A 366 -1.41 -13.40 -11.42
N ASN A 367 -0.74 -14.49 -11.78
CA ASN A 367 -0.79 -15.75 -11.04
C ASN A 367 0.59 -16.33 -10.83
N ASN A 368 0.91 -16.73 -9.60
CA ASN A 368 2.17 -17.41 -9.28
C ASN A 368 3.41 -16.65 -9.79
N CYS A 369 3.37 -15.31 -9.75
CA CYS A 369 4.48 -14.45 -10.15
C CYS A 369 5.29 -13.97 -8.95
N THR A 370 6.53 -13.57 -9.21
CA THR A 370 7.44 -13.03 -8.20
C THR A 370 7.83 -11.60 -8.58
N PHE A 371 7.63 -10.65 -7.67
CA PHE A 371 8.00 -9.25 -7.81
C PHE A 371 9.07 -8.92 -6.78
N ILE A 372 10.30 -8.70 -7.22
CA ILE A 372 11.44 -8.55 -6.31
C ILE A 372 12.44 -7.49 -6.78
N ASN A 373 13.19 -6.96 -5.83
CA ASN A 373 14.39 -6.15 -6.10
C ASN A 373 14.08 -4.97 -7.03
N SER A 374 13.21 -4.08 -6.60
CA SER A 374 12.80 -2.92 -7.38
C SER A 374 12.71 -1.68 -6.51
N GLY A 375 13.03 -0.52 -7.05
CA GLY A 375 12.72 0.77 -6.46
C GLY A 375 11.26 1.21 -6.65
N SER A 376 10.55 0.55 -7.56
CA SER A 376 9.20 0.86 -8.00
C SER A 376 8.12 0.09 -7.23
N ASP A 377 6.85 0.28 -7.61
CA ASP A 377 5.73 -0.54 -7.15
C ASP A 377 5.79 -1.96 -7.76
N GLY A 378 5.13 -2.92 -7.14
CA GLY A 378 5.00 -4.26 -7.70
C GLY A 378 3.99 -4.30 -8.85
N VAL A 379 2.70 -4.25 -8.52
CA VAL A 379 1.59 -4.27 -9.50
C VAL A 379 0.66 -3.09 -9.29
N ARG A 380 0.30 -2.40 -10.38
CA ARG A 380 -0.66 -1.30 -10.37
C ARG A 380 -1.84 -1.57 -11.29
N PHE A 381 -3.04 -1.20 -10.86
CA PHE A 381 -4.26 -1.17 -11.65
C PHE A 381 -4.85 0.23 -11.63
N ASP A 382 -4.58 0.99 -12.69
CA ASP A 382 -4.93 2.40 -12.78
C ASP A 382 -6.18 2.62 -13.64
N LEU A 383 -6.97 3.64 -13.27
CA LEU A 383 -8.13 4.16 -13.99
C LEU A 383 -9.25 3.12 -14.13
N PHE A 384 -9.63 2.74 -15.34
CA PHE A 384 -10.57 1.65 -15.56
C PHE A 384 -9.91 0.31 -15.22
N SER A 385 -10.47 -0.41 -14.26
CA SER A 385 -9.95 -1.73 -13.85
C SER A 385 -11.09 -2.60 -13.35
N GLN A 386 -11.42 -3.66 -14.07
CA GLN A 386 -12.54 -4.52 -13.69
C GLN A 386 -12.23 -6.01 -13.82
N ASN A 387 -12.64 -6.76 -12.80
CA ASN A 387 -12.54 -8.22 -12.75
C ASN A 387 -11.11 -8.74 -12.93
N ASN A 388 -10.10 -7.93 -12.60
CA ASN A 388 -8.71 -8.37 -12.62
C ASN A 388 -8.36 -9.14 -11.34
N THR A 389 -7.37 -9.99 -11.41
CA THR A 389 -6.96 -10.83 -10.28
C THR A 389 -5.45 -10.81 -10.11
N VAL A 390 -4.98 -10.61 -8.88
CA VAL A 390 -3.60 -10.88 -8.46
C VAL A 390 -3.65 -11.98 -7.42
N GLN A 391 -3.02 -13.11 -7.72
CA GLN A 391 -3.11 -14.26 -6.83
C GLN A 391 -1.83 -15.11 -6.80
N ASN A 392 -1.64 -15.82 -5.67
CA ASN A 392 -0.56 -16.79 -5.48
C ASN A 392 0.83 -16.21 -5.76
N SER A 393 1.02 -14.91 -5.58
CA SER A 393 2.22 -14.19 -6.01
C SER A 393 2.99 -13.64 -4.80
N THR A 394 4.29 -13.46 -4.98
CA THR A 394 5.19 -12.99 -3.94
C THR A 394 5.73 -11.60 -4.28
N PHE A 395 5.74 -10.72 -3.29
CA PHE A 395 6.25 -9.35 -3.37
C PHE A 395 7.29 -9.17 -2.27
N ASN A 396 8.52 -8.85 -2.63
CA ASN A 396 9.59 -8.73 -1.65
C ASN A 396 10.65 -7.70 -2.07
N ASN A 397 11.14 -6.91 -1.11
CA ASN A 397 12.19 -5.92 -1.34
C ASN A 397 11.81 -4.93 -2.47
N LEU A 398 10.66 -4.29 -2.32
CA LEU A 398 10.17 -3.26 -3.23
C LEU A 398 10.28 -1.87 -2.59
N GLY A 399 10.72 -0.88 -3.37
CA GLY A 399 10.84 0.49 -2.92
C GLY A 399 9.50 1.19 -2.71
N GLY A 400 8.51 0.86 -3.51
CA GLY A 400 7.15 1.39 -3.50
C GLY A 400 6.10 0.43 -2.93
N THR A 401 4.87 0.59 -3.36
CA THR A 401 3.70 -0.20 -2.94
C THR A 401 3.72 -1.61 -3.55
N GLY A 402 3.33 -2.63 -2.79
CA GLY A 402 3.25 -3.99 -3.34
C GLY A 402 2.18 -4.13 -4.41
N ILE A 403 0.92 -3.86 -4.06
CA ILE A 403 -0.23 -3.91 -4.97
C ILE A 403 -1.05 -2.63 -4.80
N LEU A 404 -1.27 -1.88 -5.89
CA LEU A 404 -2.04 -0.65 -5.90
C LEU A 404 -3.22 -0.73 -6.88
N PHE A 405 -4.41 -0.37 -6.40
CA PHE A 405 -5.55 -0.03 -7.25
C PHE A 405 -5.81 1.46 -7.12
N SER A 406 -5.72 2.20 -8.22
CA SER A 406 -5.94 3.64 -8.27
C SER A 406 -7.00 3.98 -9.31
N GLY A 407 -8.24 4.21 -8.84
CA GLY A 407 -9.35 4.60 -9.70
C GLY A 407 -9.27 6.04 -10.16
N TYR A 408 -10.28 6.47 -10.91
CA TYR A 408 -10.44 7.87 -11.27
C TYR A 408 -10.66 8.73 -10.03
N GLY A 409 -10.25 9.96 -10.11
CA GLY A 409 -10.44 10.95 -9.07
C GLY A 409 -11.90 11.23 -8.73
N PRO A 410 -12.14 12.12 -7.77
CA PRO A 410 -13.46 12.31 -7.20
C PRO A 410 -14.48 12.71 -8.24
N GLY A 411 -15.64 12.06 -8.20
CA GLY A 411 -16.80 12.38 -9.02
C GLY A 411 -16.67 12.08 -10.50
N LEU A 412 -15.53 11.52 -10.95
CA LEU A 412 -15.39 11.19 -12.34
C LEU A 412 -16.23 9.95 -12.66
N LYS A 413 -15.78 8.79 -12.30
CA LYS A 413 -16.53 7.56 -12.58
C LYS A 413 -16.10 6.40 -11.72
N ASP A 414 -17.06 5.57 -11.36
CA ASP A 414 -16.88 4.37 -10.56
C ASP A 414 -16.64 3.17 -11.48
N VAL A 415 -15.43 3.04 -12.01
CA VAL A 415 -15.08 1.98 -12.98
C VAL A 415 -13.88 1.12 -12.57
N ASN A 416 -13.21 1.46 -11.46
CA ASN A 416 -12.20 0.60 -10.86
C ASN A 416 -12.85 -0.26 -9.80
N LYS A 417 -13.19 -1.51 -10.11
CA LYS A 417 -13.98 -2.35 -9.21
C LYS A 417 -14.04 -3.83 -9.57
N ARG A 418 -14.48 -4.63 -8.58
CA ARG A 418 -14.67 -6.09 -8.71
C ARG A 418 -13.36 -6.82 -9.00
N ASN A 419 -12.25 -6.27 -8.54
CA ASN A 419 -10.94 -6.90 -8.65
C ASN A 419 -10.69 -7.81 -7.44
N LYS A 420 -9.73 -8.73 -7.57
CA LYS A 420 -9.38 -9.69 -6.52
C LYS A 420 -7.90 -9.66 -6.24
N ILE A 421 -7.57 -9.60 -4.94
CA ILE A 421 -6.20 -9.79 -4.43
C ILE A 421 -6.28 -10.99 -3.48
N TYR A 422 -5.76 -12.13 -3.91
CA TYR A 422 -6.00 -13.38 -3.22
C TYR A 422 -4.74 -14.21 -3.06
N ASN A 423 -4.50 -14.69 -1.84
CA ASN A 423 -3.43 -15.65 -1.54
C ASN A 423 -2.03 -15.17 -2.00
N ASN A 424 -1.67 -13.92 -1.69
CA ASN A 424 -0.35 -13.36 -1.98
C ASN A 424 0.47 -13.22 -0.70
N GLU A 425 1.79 -13.21 -0.86
CA GLU A 425 2.74 -12.90 0.19
C GLU A 425 3.44 -11.57 -0.10
N LEU A 426 3.37 -10.62 0.85
CA LEU A 426 3.98 -9.30 0.73
C LEU A 426 4.90 -9.04 1.92
N LYS A 427 6.20 -8.93 1.64
CA LYS A 427 7.24 -8.72 2.64
C LYS A 427 8.16 -7.57 2.24
N ASP A 428 8.53 -6.73 3.22
CA ASP A 428 9.50 -5.62 3.02
C ASP A 428 9.19 -4.79 1.77
N VAL A 429 7.96 -4.35 1.64
CA VAL A 429 7.53 -3.35 0.65
C VAL A 429 7.55 -1.95 1.28
N GLY A 430 7.74 -0.92 0.46
CA GLY A 430 7.98 0.44 0.95
C GLY A 430 9.39 0.60 1.52
N SER A 431 10.39 -0.08 0.95
CA SER A 431 11.77 -0.03 1.45
C SER A 431 12.45 1.33 1.19
N LEU A 432 12.04 2.06 0.17
CA LEU A 432 12.46 3.43 -0.15
C LEU A 432 11.39 4.44 0.26
N PHE A 433 10.21 4.35 -0.32
CA PHE A 433 9.08 5.20 0.06
C PHE A 433 8.40 4.61 1.30
N TRP A 434 8.94 4.87 2.47
CA TRP A 434 8.55 4.23 3.74
C TRP A 434 7.06 4.30 4.05
N HIS A 435 6.33 5.26 3.49
CA HIS A 435 4.89 5.43 3.65
C HIS A 435 4.05 4.62 2.65
N SER A 436 4.69 3.82 1.79
CA SER A 436 3.98 2.88 0.91
C SER A 436 3.43 1.71 1.69
N PRO A 437 2.14 1.39 1.55
CA PRO A 437 1.55 0.21 2.16
C PRO A 437 1.84 -1.07 1.35
N GLY A 438 1.65 -2.23 1.98
CA GLY A 438 1.71 -3.51 1.28
C GLY A 438 0.66 -3.59 0.17
N ILE A 439 -0.61 -3.34 0.52
CA ILE A 439 -1.73 -3.25 -0.43
C ILE A 439 -2.41 -1.89 -0.25
N PHE A 440 -2.62 -1.20 -1.36
CA PHE A 440 -3.30 0.10 -1.38
C PHE A 440 -4.49 0.10 -2.34
N ILE A 441 -5.67 0.38 -1.82
CA ILE A 441 -6.92 0.51 -2.58
C ILE A 441 -7.37 1.96 -2.49
N TRP A 442 -7.25 2.69 -3.60
CA TRP A 442 -7.66 4.10 -3.69
C TRP A 442 -8.74 4.28 -4.75
N GLN A 443 -9.88 4.88 -4.37
CA GLN A 443 -11.02 5.08 -5.28
C GLN A 443 -11.40 3.83 -6.09
N SER A 444 -11.34 2.67 -5.45
CA SER A 444 -11.66 1.37 -6.06
C SER A 444 -12.59 0.57 -5.15
N GLY A 445 -13.65 0.02 -5.70
CA GLY A 445 -14.75 -0.56 -4.94
C GLY A 445 -15.14 -1.99 -5.31
N SER A 446 -15.95 -2.60 -4.45
CA SER A 446 -16.46 -3.98 -4.63
C SER A 446 -15.34 -5.02 -4.87
N ASN A 447 -14.16 -4.80 -4.32
CA ASN A 447 -13.02 -5.69 -4.45
C ASN A 447 -13.03 -6.75 -3.33
N LEU A 448 -12.41 -7.89 -3.60
CA LEU A 448 -12.12 -8.93 -2.62
C LEU A 448 -10.62 -8.98 -2.35
N ILE A 449 -10.23 -8.67 -1.12
CA ILE A 449 -8.86 -8.77 -0.62
C ILE A 449 -8.84 -9.87 0.43
N SER A 450 -8.34 -11.06 0.07
CA SER A 450 -8.52 -12.25 0.89
C SER A 450 -7.27 -13.12 0.94
N SER A 451 -7.05 -13.70 2.11
CA SER A 451 -6.00 -14.70 2.34
C SER A 451 -4.58 -14.23 2.00
N ASN A 452 -4.28 -12.94 2.12
CA ASN A 452 -2.95 -12.41 1.91
C ASN A 452 -2.16 -12.40 3.22
N HIS A 453 -0.86 -12.64 3.13
CA HIS A 453 0.10 -12.53 4.23
C HIS A 453 0.96 -11.29 4.00
N ILE A 454 0.85 -10.29 4.90
CA ILE A 454 1.48 -8.97 4.77
C ILE A 454 2.30 -8.71 6.02
N TYR A 455 3.61 -8.53 5.88
CA TYR A 455 4.49 -8.34 7.03
C TYR A 455 5.79 -7.60 6.69
N ASP A 456 6.51 -7.20 7.73
CA ASP A 456 7.77 -6.45 7.61
C ASP A 456 7.61 -5.11 6.86
N GLN A 457 6.50 -4.39 7.12
CA GLN A 457 6.19 -3.14 6.42
C GLN A 457 6.81 -1.92 7.11
N GLY A 458 7.32 -0.98 6.32
CA GLY A 458 7.80 0.31 6.83
C GLY A 458 6.69 1.16 7.45
N TYR A 459 5.46 1.03 6.92
CA TYR A 459 4.25 1.74 7.34
C TYR A 459 3.06 0.79 7.47
N SER A 460 1.92 1.10 6.87
CA SER A 460 0.70 0.28 6.97
C SER A 460 0.75 -0.99 6.12
N GLY A 461 0.13 -2.06 6.58
CA GLY A 461 0.03 -3.30 5.81
C GLY A 461 -0.98 -3.20 4.67
N LEU A 462 -2.23 -2.88 5.00
CA LEU A 462 -3.33 -2.74 4.04
C LEU A 462 -4.02 -1.40 4.26
N LEU A 463 -4.19 -0.64 3.17
CA LEU A 463 -4.80 0.67 3.19
C LEU A 463 -5.97 0.76 2.20
N ILE A 464 -7.11 1.27 2.67
CA ILE A 464 -8.25 1.67 1.85
C ILE A 464 -8.46 3.16 2.02
N SER A 465 -8.39 3.89 0.93
CA SER A 465 -8.55 5.34 0.95
C SER A 465 -9.28 5.86 -0.28
N GLY A 466 -9.66 7.10 -0.22
CA GLY A 466 -10.27 7.86 -1.30
C GLY A 466 -10.05 9.34 -1.05
N VAL A 467 -11.00 10.12 -1.48
CA VAL A 467 -10.90 11.57 -1.46
C VAL A 467 -11.39 12.14 -0.15
N ARG A 468 -10.56 12.86 0.56
CA ARG A 468 -10.99 13.52 1.80
C ARG A 468 -11.92 14.70 1.51
N ARG A 469 -13.02 14.83 2.27
CA ARG A 469 -14.06 15.87 2.09
C ARG A 469 -13.49 17.28 2.05
N ARG A 470 -12.44 17.58 2.81
CA ARG A 470 -11.81 18.90 2.84
C ARG A 470 -11.27 19.36 1.49
N PHE A 471 -11.00 18.45 0.57
CA PHE A 471 -10.58 18.80 -0.79
C PHE A 471 -11.71 19.37 -1.63
N PHE A 472 -12.95 19.12 -1.25
CA PHE A 472 -14.14 19.71 -1.89
C PHE A 472 -14.48 21.09 -1.32
N ASP A 473 -13.88 21.49 -0.18
CA ASP A 473 -14.16 22.77 0.45
C ASP A 473 -13.76 23.94 -0.48
N PRO A 474 -14.71 24.86 -0.81
CA PRO A 474 -14.41 26.04 -1.60
C PRO A 474 -13.31 26.92 -0.99
N ILE A 475 -13.17 26.93 0.34
CA ILE A 475 -12.08 27.62 1.03
C ILE A 475 -10.75 26.96 0.67
N PHE A 476 -10.67 25.66 0.72
CA PHE A 476 -9.48 24.91 0.29
C PHE A 476 -9.21 25.12 -1.21
N LYS A 477 -10.25 25.15 -2.04
CA LYS A 477 -10.11 25.47 -3.47
C LYS A 477 -9.54 26.87 -3.70
N LYS A 478 -9.96 27.88 -2.90
CA LYS A 478 -9.43 29.26 -2.95
C LYS A 478 -8.05 29.39 -2.30
N MET A 479 -7.81 28.69 -1.21
CA MET A 479 -6.50 28.59 -0.55
C MET A 479 -5.51 27.77 -1.39
N GLY A 480 -6.02 27.17 -2.47
CA GLY A 480 -5.31 26.37 -3.44
C GLY A 480 -4.02 26.99 -3.99
N GLN A 481 -3.79 28.25 -3.80
CA GLN A 481 -2.55 28.92 -4.21
C GLN A 481 -1.46 28.95 -3.12
N GLY A 482 -1.72 28.49 -1.91
CA GLY A 482 -0.78 28.62 -0.80
C GLY A 482 -0.72 27.47 0.22
N TYR A 483 -1.66 26.53 0.22
CA TYR A 483 -1.73 25.45 1.21
C TYR A 483 -1.06 24.14 0.74
N PRO A 484 -0.59 23.25 1.64
CA PRO A 484 -0.03 21.95 1.24
C PRO A 484 -0.99 21.10 0.41
N TYR A 485 -2.26 21.34 0.55
CA TYR A 485 -3.33 20.67 -0.23
C TYR A 485 -3.68 21.39 -1.53
N SER A 486 -3.13 22.58 -1.76
CA SER A 486 -3.39 23.42 -2.92
C SER A 486 -2.84 22.89 -4.23
N ARG A 487 -2.05 21.87 -4.14
CA ARG A 487 -1.56 21.17 -5.32
C ARG A 487 -2.56 20.23 -5.92
N TRP A 488 -3.56 19.94 -5.15
CA TRP A 488 -4.75 19.29 -5.63
C TRP A 488 -5.60 20.25 -6.46
N SER A 489 -5.45 21.55 -6.27
CA SER A 489 -5.89 22.59 -7.20
C SER A 489 -4.74 22.83 -8.17
N PHE A 490 -4.85 22.29 -9.30
CA PHE A 490 -3.93 22.20 -10.42
C PHE A 490 -3.21 23.51 -10.74
N PRO A 491 -1.87 23.59 -10.71
CA PRO A 491 -1.17 24.68 -11.34
C PRO A 491 -1.52 24.66 -12.83
N LYS A 492 -1.88 25.80 -13.40
CA LYS A 492 -2.02 25.95 -14.84
C LYS A 492 -0.79 25.35 -15.53
N GLY A 493 -0.99 24.35 -16.37
CA GLY A 493 0.03 23.77 -17.23
C GLY A 493 0.80 22.57 -16.69
N GLY A 494 0.42 21.97 -15.54
CA GLY A 494 1.21 20.88 -14.92
C GLY A 494 0.63 19.47 -14.96
N ARG A 495 -0.57 19.26 -15.56
CA ARG A 495 -1.28 18.00 -15.35
C ARG A 495 -2.09 17.48 -16.51
N GLU A 496 -1.68 17.78 -17.69
CA GLU A 496 -2.27 17.19 -18.89
C GLU A 496 -2.20 15.65 -18.87
N ASN A 497 -1.25 15.09 -18.11
CA ASN A 497 -1.05 13.66 -17.96
C ASN A 497 -1.67 13.05 -16.68
N LEU A 498 -2.27 13.85 -15.80
CA LEU A 498 -2.86 13.39 -14.54
C LEU A 498 -4.38 13.46 -14.52
N GLY A 499 -5.00 13.25 -15.65
CA GLY A 499 -6.45 13.34 -15.86
C GLY A 499 -7.32 12.52 -14.89
N ALA A 500 -6.70 11.82 -13.95
CA ALA A 500 -7.40 11.01 -12.98
C ALA A 500 -8.08 11.83 -11.88
N ILE A 501 -7.70 13.10 -11.63
CA ILE A 501 -8.20 13.85 -10.47
C ILE A 501 -8.55 15.29 -10.84
N ARG A 502 -9.83 15.59 -10.85
CA ARG A 502 -10.39 16.90 -11.20
C ARG A 502 -11.28 17.43 -10.07
N TRP A 503 -10.66 17.81 -8.96
CA TRP A 503 -11.36 18.31 -7.78
C TRP A 503 -12.12 19.59 -7.98
N ASP A 504 -11.63 20.46 -8.85
CA ASP A 504 -12.18 21.77 -9.14
C ASP A 504 -13.45 21.71 -9.99
N GLU A 505 -13.72 20.60 -10.65
CA GLU A 505 -14.91 20.38 -11.46
C GLU A 505 -16.11 19.88 -10.65
N ILE A 506 -15.88 19.53 -9.36
CA ILE A 506 -16.94 19.03 -8.48
C ILE A 506 -17.36 20.11 -7.49
N SER A 507 -18.65 20.39 -7.46
CA SER A 507 -19.28 21.24 -6.46
C SER A 507 -20.16 20.39 -5.55
N LEU A 508 -19.91 20.46 -4.24
CA LEU A 508 -20.75 19.80 -3.25
C LEU A 508 -21.78 20.79 -2.70
N GLU A 509 -22.99 20.32 -2.47
CA GLU A 509 -24.04 21.09 -1.78
C GLU A 509 -23.63 21.36 -0.33
N SER A 510 -23.03 20.36 0.31
CA SER A 510 -22.50 20.45 1.68
C SER A 510 -21.24 19.60 1.85
N ILE A 511 -20.22 20.17 2.46
CA ILE A 511 -19.00 19.44 2.84
C ILE A 511 -19.10 18.80 4.22
N THR A 512 -20.15 19.11 4.99
CA THR A 512 -20.36 18.59 6.33
C THR A 512 -21.29 17.39 6.34
N GLU A 513 -22.16 17.27 5.33
CA GLU A 513 -23.12 16.19 5.22
C GLU A 513 -22.54 15.01 4.45
N TRP A 514 -22.45 13.85 5.10
CA TRP A 514 -21.93 12.62 4.51
C TRP A 514 -22.59 12.27 3.17
N SER A 515 -23.90 12.39 3.08
CA SER A 515 -24.67 12.12 1.87
C SER A 515 -24.30 12.96 0.67
N SER A 516 -23.71 14.14 0.87
CA SER A 516 -23.32 15.03 -0.22
C SER A 516 -22.02 14.60 -0.91
N TYR A 517 -21.07 14.01 -0.18
CA TYR A 517 -19.77 13.65 -0.76
C TYR A 517 -19.53 12.13 -0.87
N GLU A 518 -20.30 11.31 -0.16
CA GLU A 518 -20.22 9.85 -0.26
C GLU A 518 -20.33 9.31 -1.70
N PRO A 519 -21.20 9.86 -2.58
CA PRO A 519 -21.30 9.40 -3.96
C PRO A 519 -19.99 9.45 -4.73
N TYR A 520 -19.10 10.35 -4.36
CA TYR A 520 -17.78 10.52 -4.97
C TYR A 520 -16.68 9.63 -4.38
N MET A 521 -17.02 8.88 -3.32
CA MET A 521 -16.09 7.99 -2.62
C MET A 521 -16.22 6.57 -3.18
N HIS A 522 -15.40 6.24 -4.17
CA HIS A 522 -15.51 4.98 -4.89
C HIS A 522 -14.84 3.79 -4.19
N ALA A 523 -14.00 4.03 -3.16
CA ALA A 523 -13.44 2.97 -2.32
C ALA A 523 -14.50 2.42 -1.36
N ARG A 524 -15.51 1.73 -1.90
CA ARG A 524 -16.71 1.25 -1.21
C ARG A 524 -17.01 -0.23 -1.49
N ASN A 525 -17.81 -0.85 -0.61
CA ASN A 525 -18.23 -2.25 -0.75
C ASN A 525 -17.06 -3.24 -0.90
N ASN A 526 -15.87 -2.92 -0.40
CA ASN A 526 -14.75 -3.83 -0.41
C ASN A 526 -14.89 -4.86 0.71
N ILE A 527 -14.46 -6.09 0.46
CA ILE A 527 -14.40 -7.16 1.45
C ILE A 527 -12.94 -7.49 1.70
N ILE A 528 -12.50 -7.29 2.95
CA ILE A 528 -11.16 -7.59 3.43
C ILE A 528 -11.27 -8.72 4.44
N GLU A 529 -10.85 -9.93 4.06
CA GLU A 529 -11.06 -11.10 4.90
C GLU A 529 -9.91 -12.12 4.85
N TYR A 530 -9.75 -12.85 5.93
CA TYR A 530 -8.75 -13.91 6.06
C TYR A 530 -7.31 -13.47 5.80
N ASN A 531 -7.00 -12.18 5.90
CA ASN A 531 -5.64 -11.71 5.76
C ASN A 531 -4.90 -11.81 7.09
N GLU A 532 -3.61 -12.11 7.03
CA GLU A 532 -2.69 -12.02 8.15
C GLU A 532 -1.80 -10.81 7.94
N VAL A 533 -1.84 -9.86 8.89
CA VAL A 533 -1.09 -8.60 8.79
C VAL A 533 -0.33 -8.36 10.09
N HIS A 534 1.00 -8.31 10.03
CA HIS A 534 1.83 -8.13 11.21
C HIS A 534 3.16 -7.44 10.91
N ASP A 535 3.90 -7.07 11.93
CA ASP A 535 5.21 -6.43 11.79
C ASP A 535 5.19 -5.20 10.87
N CYS A 536 4.16 -4.37 10.98
CA CYS A 536 4.06 -3.08 10.29
C CYS A 536 4.62 -1.94 11.15
N LEU A 537 4.68 -0.73 10.60
CA LEU A 537 5.20 0.47 11.28
C LEU A 537 6.66 0.35 11.75
N LYS A 538 7.51 -0.31 10.98
CA LYS A 538 8.93 -0.47 11.34
C LYS A 538 9.74 0.80 11.15
N ARG A 539 9.27 1.76 10.37
CA ARG A 539 10.02 2.97 9.99
C ARG A 539 9.28 4.27 10.27
N LEU A 540 7.96 4.27 10.12
CA LEU A 540 7.12 5.45 10.30
C LEU A 540 6.09 5.24 11.40
N HIS A 541 5.52 6.36 11.84
CA HIS A 541 4.51 6.43 12.89
C HIS A 541 3.12 6.73 12.32
N ASP A 542 2.08 6.65 13.16
CA ASP A 542 0.69 7.00 12.82
C ASP A 542 0.11 6.21 11.62
N GLY A 543 0.52 4.95 11.47
CA GLY A 543 -0.03 3.97 10.54
C GLY A 543 -0.73 2.83 11.28
N ASN A 544 -1.12 1.78 10.55
CA ASN A 544 -1.90 0.67 11.11
C ASN A 544 -1.68 -0.63 10.32
N ALA A 545 -2.03 -1.78 10.87
CA ALA A 545 -2.02 -3.01 10.10
C ALA A 545 -3.06 -2.94 8.97
N ILE A 546 -4.31 -2.62 9.33
CA ILE A 546 -5.39 -2.37 8.37
C ILE A 546 -5.92 -0.96 8.65
N TYR A 547 -5.85 -0.10 7.65
CA TYR A 547 -6.12 1.33 7.77
C TYR A 547 -7.16 1.79 6.75
N LEU A 548 -8.19 2.48 7.23
CA LEU A 548 -9.23 3.06 6.38
C LEU A 548 -9.31 4.56 6.61
N SER A 549 -9.41 5.32 5.52
CA SER A 549 -9.58 6.77 5.56
C SER A 549 -10.30 7.26 4.31
N ALA A 550 -11.25 8.19 4.46
CA ALA A 550 -11.91 8.86 3.35
C ALA A 550 -12.42 7.89 2.26
N HIS A 551 -13.21 6.91 2.64
CA HIS A 551 -13.76 5.88 1.76
C HIS A 551 -15.28 5.92 1.72
N GLY A 552 -15.90 5.26 0.74
CA GLY A 552 -17.35 5.14 0.64
C GLY A 552 -17.95 4.05 1.57
N ASN A 553 -19.25 3.92 1.52
CA ASN A 553 -20.01 3.01 2.38
C ASN A 553 -19.74 1.52 2.11
N GLY A 554 -20.08 0.68 3.10
CA GLY A 554 -20.24 -0.76 2.93
C GLY A 554 -18.95 -1.58 2.88
N ASN A 555 -17.80 -1.03 3.29
CA ASN A 555 -16.60 -1.82 3.45
C ASN A 555 -16.74 -2.78 4.64
N ILE A 556 -16.29 -4.02 4.46
CA ILE A 556 -16.34 -5.09 5.46
C ILE A 556 -14.94 -5.59 5.73
N ILE A 557 -14.50 -5.51 6.97
CA ILE A 557 -13.22 -6.04 7.45
C ILE A 557 -13.53 -7.17 8.41
N ARG A 558 -13.29 -8.40 7.99
CA ARG A 558 -13.67 -9.56 8.81
C ARG A 558 -12.66 -10.69 8.74
N LYS A 559 -12.59 -11.44 9.85
CA LYS A 559 -11.82 -12.70 9.92
C LYS A 559 -10.34 -12.51 9.56
N ASN A 560 -9.79 -11.30 9.80
CA ASN A 560 -8.38 -11.04 9.65
C ASN A 560 -7.65 -11.28 10.98
N VAL A 561 -6.37 -11.57 10.91
CA VAL A 561 -5.49 -11.67 12.08
C VAL A 561 -4.44 -10.57 12.00
N THR A 562 -4.32 -9.78 13.07
CA THR A 562 -3.35 -8.68 13.15
C THR A 562 -2.59 -8.75 14.47
N TYR A 563 -1.26 -8.56 14.41
CA TYR A 563 -0.42 -8.60 15.61
C TYR A 563 0.94 -7.93 15.39
N ASN A 564 1.70 -7.82 16.46
CA ASN A 564 3.10 -7.36 16.47
C ASN A 564 3.32 -5.99 15.82
N HIS A 565 2.59 -4.97 16.31
CA HIS A 565 2.83 -3.58 15.96
C HIS A 565 3.55 -2.85 17.10
N PRO A 566 4.59 -2.07 16.81
CA PRO A 566 5.30 -1.30 17.83
C PRO A 566 4.44 -0.17 18.41
N GLU A 567 3.58 0.40 17.59
CA GLU A 567 2.65 1.47 17.96
C GLU A 567 1.45 1.53 17.01
N GLY A 568 0.48 2.39 17.27
CA GLY A 568 -0.71 2.55 16.45
C GLY A 568 -1.76 1.47 16.65
N ALA A 569 -2.84 1.54 15.92
CA ALA A 569 -3.93 0.56 15.99
C ALA A 569 -3.70 -0.61 15.03
N LEU A 570 -4.19 -1.79 15.41
CA LEU A 570 -4.19 -2.96 14.54
C LEU A 570 -5.19 -2.80 13.41
N ILE A 571 -6.39 -2.30 13.70
CA ILE A 571 -7.40 -1.92 12.70
C ILE A 571 -7.89 -0.51 13.06
N ARG A 572 -7.85 0.41 12.10
CA ARG A 572 -8.26 1.80 12.30
C ARG A 572 -9.18 2.29 11.21
N THR A 573 -10.29 2.89 11.62
CA THR A 573 -11.03 3.85 10.82
C THR A 573 -10.60 5.25 11.19
N ASP A 574 -10.20 6.05 10.21
CA ASP A 574 -9.66 7.40 10.39
C ASP A 574 -10.57 8.47 9.75
N ASP A 575 -10.03 9.64 9.44
CA ASP A 575 -10.79 10.78 8.92
C ASP A 575 -11.72 10.40 7.76
N ASP A 576 -12.95 10.92 7.80
CA ASP A 576 -13.99 10.70 6.81
C ASP A 576 -14.31 9.20 6.54
N SER A 577 -14.24 8.38 7.59
CA SER A 577 -14.48 6.93 7.55
C SER A 577 -15.84 6.61 8.17
N HIS A 578 -16.81 6.15 7.36
CA HIS A 578 -18.17 5.87 7.80
C HIS A 578 -18.70 4.55 7.24
N ASN A 579 -19.61 3.93 7.96
CA ASN A 579 -20.35 2.74 7.55
C ASN A 579 -19.47 1.54 7.18
N VAL A 580 -18.43 1.29 7.99
CA VAL A 580 -17.59 0.11 7.93
C VAL A 580 -18.03 -0.90 8.98
N ALA A 581 -18.12 -2.16 8.59
CA ALA A 581 -18.27 -3.28 9.52
C ALA A 581 -16.89 -3.93 9.76
N VAL A 582 -16.42 -3.88 11.01
CA VAL A 582 -15.20 -4.55 11.47
C VAL A 582 -15.63 -5.68 12.40
N THR A 583 -15.60 -6.93 11.91
CA THR A 583 -16.23 -8.05 12.60
C THR A 583 -15.42 -9.34 12.52
N GLU A 584 -15.48 -10.13 13.58
CA GLU A 584 -14.83 -11.45 13.64
C GLU A 584 -13.31 -11.43 13.41
N ASN A 585 -12.63 -10.29 13.64
CA ASN A 585 -11.18 -10.20 13.53
C ASN A 585 -10.50 -10.64 14.83
N ILE A 586 -9.27 -11.12 14.71
CA ILE A 586 -8.41 -11.47 15.83
C ILE A 586 -7.29 -10.42 15.88
N CYS A 587 -7.29 -9.63 16.95
CA CYS A 587 -6.34 -8.56 17.18
C CYS A 587 -5.48 -8.90 18.41
N ILE A 588 -4.16 -9.05 18.24
CA ILE A 588 -3.26 -9.42 19.30
C ILE A 588 -2.27 -8.26 19.53
N GLY A 589 -2.49 -7.50 20.59
CA GLY A 589 -1.64 -6.40 21.01
C GLY A 589 -0.37 -6.90 21.71
N SER A 590 0.64 -6.04 21.77
CA SER A 590 1.84 -6.29 22.56
C SER A 590 1.54 -6.19 24.06
N LYS A 591 2.45 -6.71 24.90
CA LYS A 591 2.33 -6.55 26.36
C LYS A 591 2.57 -5.11 26.82
N GLU A 592 3.10 -4.27 25.95
CA GLU A 592 3.32 -2.85 26.24
C GLU A 592 2.03 -2.05 26.05
N PRO A 593 1.76 -1.05 26.90
CA PRO A 593 0.47 -0.36 26.92
C PRO A 593 0.17 0.52 25.69
N GLU A 594 1.08 0.66 24.77
CA GLU A 594 0.94 1.58 23.63
C GLU A 594 0.33 0.93 22.37
N ALA A 595 0.23 -0.40 22.31
CA ALA A 595 -0.37 -1.08 21.16
C ALA A 595 -1.89 -1.07 21.23
N GLN A 596 -2.47 -0.28 20.36
CA GLN A 596 -3.91 -0.11 20.23
C GLN A 596 -4.50 -1.20 19.32
N GLY A 597 -5.53 -1.91 19.78
CA GLY A 597 -6.17 -2.96 18.97
C GLY A 597 -7.06 -2.38 17.88
N LEU A 598 -8.04 -1.60 18.28
CA LEU A 598 -9.01 -0.97 17.38
C LEU A 598 -9.05 0.54 17.62
N CYS A 599 -9.08 1.31 16.55
CA CYS A 599 -9.25 2.77 16.60
C CYS A 599 -10.47 3.18 15.78
N LEU A 600 -11.35 3.93 16.43
CA LEU A 600 -12.69 4.24 15.94
C LEU A 600 -12.83 5.74 15.69
N LYS A 601 -12.98 6.13 14.43
CA LYS A 601 -13.45 7.46 14.02
C LYS A 601 -14.61 7.32 13.05
N GLY A 602 -15.54 8.27 13.09
CA GLY A 602 -16.74 8.25 12.26
C GLY A 602 -17.80 7.25 12.74
N LEU A 603 -18.87 7.06 12.00
CA LEU A 603 -19.96 6.13 12.28
C LEU A 603 -19.61 4.75 11.74
N ASN A 604 -19.12 3.84 12.59
CA ASN A 604 -18.67 2.51 12.19
C ASN A 604 -19.12 1.44 13.20
N PHE A 605 -19.04 0.16 12.80
CA PHE A 605 -19.53 -0.98 13.56
C PHE A 605 -18.39 -1.95 13.87
N PHE A 606 -18.04 -2.07 15.15
CA PHE A 606 -17.01 -2.97 15.64
C PHE A 606 -17.66 -4.05 16.50
N GLU A 607 -17.95 -5.19 15.90
CA GLU A 607 -18.71 -6.25 16.54
C GLU A 607 -18.06 -7.63 16.37
N ASN A 608 -18.22 -8.49 17.36
CA ASN A 608 -17.75 -9.88 17.35
C ASN A 608 -16.22 -10.05 17.14
N ASN A 609 -15.38 -9.08 17.53
CA ASN A 609 -13.93 -9.23 17.42
C ASN A 609 -13.35 -9.87 18.68
N LEU A 610 -12.21 -10.55 18.50
CA LEU A 610 -11.39 -11.09 19.58
C LEU A 610 -10.17 -10.18 19.77
N LEU A 611 -10.05 -9.58 20.94
CA LEU A 611 -8.98 -8.65 21.29
C LEU A 611 -8.13 -9.24 22.42
N PHE A 612 -6.86 -9.47 22.14
CA PHE A 612 -5.91 -9.97 23.12
C PHE A 612 -4.87 -8.90 23.42
N ASN A 613 -4.82 -8.42 24.68
CA ASN A 613 -3.93 -7.36 25.13
C ASN A 613 -3.91 -6.14 24.20
N SER A 614 -5.06 -5.83 23.65
CA SER A 614 -5.25 -4.76 22.66
C SER A 614 -6.14 -3.69 23.24
N MET A 615 -5.69 -2.45 23.20
CA MET A 615 -6.49 -1.31 23.64
C MET A 615 -7.55 -0.93 22.60
N LEU A 616 -8.69 -0.49 23.09
CA LEU A 616 -9.65 0.25 22.30
C LEU A 616 -9.31 1.75 22.38
N LEU A 617 -8.97 2.34 21.27
CA LEU A 617 -8.90 3.78 21.12
C LEU A 617 -10.24 4.30 20.59
N THR A 618 -11.00 4.93 21.46
CA THR A 618 -12.23 5.60 21.07
C THR A 618 -11.93 7.06 20.77
N GLY A 619 -11.85 7.38 19.49
CA GLY A 619 -11.77 8.74 18.99
C GLY A 619 -10.49 9.49 19.32
N SER A 620 -9.77 9.89 18.32
CA SER A 620 -8.72 10.88 18.52
C SER A 620 -9.27 12.30 18.51
N ALA A 621 -8.50 13.17 19.07
CA ALA A 621 -8.69 14.60 19.15
C ALA A 621 -9.31 15.18 17.87
N GLY A 622 -10.46 15.81 17.99
CA GLY A 622 -11.12 16.53 16.92
C GLY A 622 -12.52 16.02 16.62
N ASN A 623 -13.42 16.13 17.57
CA ASN A 623 -14.88 16.27 17.45
C ASN A 623 -15.66 15.36 16.46
N THR A 624 -15.13 14.24 16.01
CA THR A 624 -15.75 13.43 14.95
C THR A 624 -16.00 11.97 15.31
N ALA A 625 -15.86 11.57 16.58
CA ALA A 625 -16.43 10.30 16.97
C ALA A 625 -17.95 10.45 16.94
N ASP A 626 -18.55 9.85 15.93
CA ASP A 626 -20.01 9.75 15.92
C ASP A 626 -20.41 8.84 17.06
N ILE A 627 -21.16 9.39 18.02
CA ILE A 627 -21.67 8.68 19.18
C ILE A 627 -22.57 7.48 18.81
N ARG A 628 -22.99 7.39 17.56
CA ARG A 628 -23.78 6.29 17.01
C ARG A 628 -22.93 5.08 16.58
N SER A 629 -21.60 5.17 16.62
CA SER A 629 -20.75 4.02 16.34
C SER A 629 -20.98 2.91 17.35
N SER A 630 -20.96 1.67 16.85
CA SER A 630 -21.21 0.48 17.67
C SER A 630 -19.89 -0.20 18.03
N TYR A 631 -19.78 -0.57 19.30
CA TYR A 631 -18.71 -1.43 19.82
C TYR A 631 -19.34 -2.48 20.72
N GLN A 632 -19.81 -3.56 20.13
CA GLN A 632 -20.62 -4.56 20.82
C GLN A 632 -20.16 -5.99 20.54
N LYS A 633 -20.48 -6.89 21.47
CA LYS A 633 -20.28 -8.33 21.30
C LYS A 633 -18.80 -8.72 21.06
N ASN A 634 -17.86 -7.88 21.51
CA ASN A 634 -16.46 -8.22 21.42
C ASN A 634 -15.99 -9.01 22.65
N ILE A 635 -14.97 -9.83 22.48
CA ILE A 635 -14.29 -10.48 23.59
C ILE A 635 -12.93 -9.80 23.76
N VAL A 636 -12.75 -9.20 24.94
CA VAL A 636 -11.54 -8.44 25.29
C VAL A 636 -10.79 -9.17 26.40
N TYR A 637 -9.69 -9.80 26.02
CA TYR A 637 -8.74 -10.37 26.96
C TYR A 637 -7.69 -9.31 27.30
N PHE A 638 -7.49 -8.99 28.55
CA PHE A 638 -6.51 -8.00 28.98
C PHE A 638 -5.68 -8.48 30.18
N SER A 639 -4.41 -8.12 30.21
CA SER A 639 -3.51 -8.47 31.30
C SER A 639 -3.46 -7.42 32.41
N LYS A 640 -3.67 -6.13 32.05
CA LYS A 640 -3.68 -4.99 32.98
C LYS A 640 -4.93 -4.13 32.74
N LYS A 641 -5.48 -3.54 33.79
CA LYS A 641 -6.68 -2.70 33.74
C LYS A 641 -6.55 -1.54 32.73
N ASP A 642 -5.40 -0.88 32.74
CA ASP A 642 -5.15 0.28 31.89
C ASP A 642 -4.95 -0.05 30.41
N SER A 643 -4.94 -1.34 30.05
CA SER A 643 -4.80 -1.82 28.67
C SER A 643 -6.12 -1.98 27.91
N VAL A 644 -7.27 -1.62 28.48
CA VAL A 644 -8.58 -1.79 27.82
C VAL A 644 -8.96 -0.56 26.99
N PHE A 645 -8.76 0.64 27.52
CA PHE A 645 -9.08 1.89 26.84
C PHE A 645 -7.92 2.87 26.92
N HIS A 646 -7.49 3.39 25.77
CA HIS A 646 -6.44 4.42 25.72
C HIS A 646 -6.97 5.84 25.91
N GLN A 647 -8.06 6.19 25.25
CA GLN A 647 -8.78 7.45 25.47
C GLN A 647 -10.28 7.15 25.55
N ARG A 648 -10.91 7.70 26.58
CA ARG A 648 -12.34 7.57 26.77
C ARG A 648 -13.05 8.72 26.09
N LEU A 649 -13.84 8.40 25.06
CA LEU A 649 -14.84 9.32 24.58
C LEU A 649 -16.16 9.05 25.28
N ASN A 650 -17.05 10.02 25.22
CA ASN A 650 -18.40 9.93 25.73
C ASN A 650 -19.26 9.01 24.85
N MET A 651 -18.89 7.71 24.76
CA MET A 651 -19.75 6.71 24.14
C MET A 651 -20.89 6.37 25.09
N PHE A 652 -22.11 6.37 24.56
CA PHE A 652 -23.30 5.97 25.31
C PHE A 652 -23.37 4.46 25.47
N SER A 653 -24.01 4.00 26.55
CA SER A 653 -24.11 2.58 26.89
C SER A 653 -24.76 1.70 25.83
N GLU A 654 -25.65 2.25 25.02
CA GLU A 654 -26.33 1.56 23.91
C GLU A 654 -25.38 1.21 22.75
N ASN A 655 -24.26 1.92 22.63
CA ASN A 655 -23.27 1.73 21.58
C ASN A 655 -22.03 0.97 22.06
N LEU A 656 -21.74 1.00 23.35
CA LEU A 656 -20.67 0.26 24.00
C LEU A 656 -21.30 -0.78 24.92
N ASN A 657 -21.57 -2.00 24.45
CA ASN A 657 -22.36 -2.95 25.18
C ASN A 657 -22.20 -4.41 24.74
N LYS A 658 -22.71 -5.36 25.54
CA LYS A 658 -22.71 -6.81 25.26
C LYS A 658 -21.33 -7.41 25.04
N ASN A 659 -20.28 -6.80 25.60
CA ASN A 659 -18.92 -7.28 25.48
C ASN A 659 -18.61 -8.28 26.61
N ILE A 660 -17.64 -9.16 26.39
CA ILE A 660 -17.02 -9.96 27.45
C ILE A 660 -15.64 -9.41 27.73
N TYR A 661 -15.41 -9.03 28.99
CA TYR A 661 -14.10 -8.68 29.48
C TYR A 661 -13.55 -9.84 30.29
N TYR A 662 -12.38 -10.32 29.88
CA TYR A 662 -11.76 -11.47 30.53
C TYR A 662 -10.32 -11.19 30.97
N ASN A 663 -10.04 -11.59 32.18
CA ASN A 663 -8.70 -11.67 32.76
C ASN A 663 -8.59 -12.99 33.53
N PRO A 664 -7.47 -13.71 33.51
CA PRO A 664 -7.28 -14.90 34.36
C PRO A 664 -7.53 -14.66 35.83
N ASN A 665 -7.21 -13.46 36.34
CA ASN A 665 -7.72 -12.98 37.61
C ASN A 665 -9.08 -12.32 37.41
N ILE A 666 -10.14 -13.10 37.50
CA ILE A 666 -11.51 -12.64 37.18
C ILE A 666 -11.92 -11.40 37.99
N LYS A 667 -11.41 -11.21 39.20
CA LYS A 667 -11.70 -10.02 40.01
C LYS A 667 -11.24 -8.72 39.34
N LEU A 668 -10.20 -8.74 38.54
CA LEU A 668 -9.78 -7.56 37.76
C LEU A 668 -10.81 -7.22 36.70
N ALA A 669 -11.36 -8.22 36.02
CA ALA A 669 -12.42 -8.00 35.04
C ALA A 669 -13.73 -7.55 35.68
N GLU A 670 -14.13 -8.16 36.81
CA GLU A 670 -15.30 -7.76 37.61
C GLU A 670 -15.18 -6.31 38.10
N ASN A 671 -14.06 -5.92 38.65
CA ASN A 671 -13.83 -4.55 39.08
C ASN A 671 -13.87 -3.56 37.91
N PHE A 672 -13.30 -3.94 36.77
CA PHE A 672 -13.35 -3.11 35.56
C PHE A 672 -14.78 -2.86 35.11
N ILE A 673 -15.59 -3.92 34.96
CA ILE A 673 -16.97 -3.77 34.46
C ILE A 673 -17.88 -3.04 35.44
N VAL A 674 -17.69 -3.22 36.76
CA VAL A 674 -18.42 -2.49 37.79
C VAL A 674 -18.14 -0.98 37.70
N GLU A 675 -16.92 -0.57 37.41
CA GLU A 675 -16.59 0.86 37.22
C GLU A 675 -17.22 1.42 35.95
N GLU A 676 -17.20 0.67 34.85
CA GLU A 676 -17.85 1.11 33.60
C GLU A 676 -19.38 1.23 33.78
N GLN A 677 -20.02 0.28 34.45
CA GLN A 677 -21.44 0.27 34.72
C GLN A 677 -21.89 1.40 35.68
N LYS A 678 -21.05 1.80 36.66
CA LYS A 678 -21.30 3.01 37.47
C LYS A 678 -21.35 4.25 36.59
N GLY A 679 -20.58 4.30 35.53
CA GLY A 679 -20.59 5.36 34.51
C GLY A 679 -21.71 5.22 33.46
N LYS A 680 -22.67 4.31 33.65
CA LYS A 680 -23.74 3.99 32.70
C LYS A 680 -23.23 3.54 31.32
N ARG A 681 -22.09 2.88 31.27
CA ARG A 681 -21.51 2.26 30.08
C ARG A 681 -21.47 0.75 30.26
N ASP A 682 -21.42 0.00 29.16
CA ASP A 682 -21.29 -1.47 29.17
C ASP A 682 -22.31 -2.19 30.07
N THR A 683 -23.56 -1.69 30.12
CA THR A 683 -24.55 -2.13 31.10
C THR A 683 -25.01 -3.60 30.96
N GLU A 684 -24.91 -4.17 29.75
CA GLU A 684 -25.18 -5.59 29.49
C GLU A 684 -23.88 -6.39 29.24
N SER A 685 -22.71 -5.75 29.36
CA SER A 685 -21.41 -6.42 29.26
C SER A 685 -21.09 -7.15 30.58
N ILE A 686 -20.27 -8.17 30.48
CA ILE A 686 -19.96 -9.02 31.63
C ILE A 686 -18.46 -9.31 31.74
N ALA A 687 -18.04 -9.56 32.99
CA ALA A 687 -16.74 -10.15 33.29
C ALA A 687 -16.90 -11.67 33.38
N ALA A 688 -16.35 -12.39 32.43
CA ALA A 688 -16.47 -13.86 32.39
C ALA A 688 -15.40 -14.51 31.50
N ASP A 689 -15.06 -15.78 31.80
CA ASP A 689 -14.31 -16.64 30.88
C ASP A 689 -15.19 -16.95 29.65
N PRO A 690 -14.73 -16.64 28.43
CA PRO A 690 -15.48 -16.94 27.21
C PRO A 690 -15.59 -18.45 26.93
N LEU A 691 -14.89 -19.30 27.67
CA LEU A 691 -14.88 -20.76 27.56
C LEU A 691 -14.62 -21.24 26.12
N PHE A 692 -13.51 -20.82 25.52
CA PHE A 692 -13.07 -21.36 24.25
C PHE A 692 -12.80 -22.88 24.34
N VAL A 693 -13.02 -23.59 23.24
CA VAL A 693 -12.77 -25.03 23.17
C VAL A 693 -11.29 -25.32 23.34
N ASN A 694 -10.43 -24.68 22.55
CA ASN A 694 -8.98 -24.79 22.69
C ASN A 694 -8.28 -23.58 22.06
N MET A 695 -8.09 -22.53 22.84
CA MET A 695 -7.44 -21.29 22.38
C MET A 695 -5.99 -21.51 21.97
N SER A 696 -5.26 -22.41 22.63
CA SER A 696 -3.84 -22.67 22.31
C SER A 696 -3.63 -23.38 20.97
N GLU A 697 -4.67 -23.99 20.41
CA GLU A 697 -4.68 -24.56 19.07
C GLU A 697 -5.45 -23.68 18.05
N GLY A 698 -5.77 -22.44 18.42
CA GLY A 698 -6.52 -21.52 17.57
C GLY A 698 -8.00 -21.86 17.41
N ASN A 699 -8.51 -22.77 18.26
CA ASN A 699 -9.93 -23.10 18.25
C ASN A 699 -10.70 -22.15 19.17
N PHE A 700 -11.22 -21.08 18.61
CA PHE A 700 -12.00 -20.06 19.30
C PHE A 700 -13.50 -20.39 19.31
N SER A 701 -13.90 -21.60 18.95
CA SER A 701 -15.27 -22.06 19.15
C SER A 701 -15.60 -22.11 20.64
N PHE A 702 -16.87 -21.95 20.96
CA PHE A 702 -17.32 -21.92 22.37
C PHE A 702 -17.74 -23.29 22.88
N LYS A 703 -17.44 -23.58 24.13
CA LYS A 703 -18.06 -24.68 24.87
C LYS A 703 -19.55 -24.37 25.11
N LYS A 704 -20.39 -25.38 25.21
CA LYS A 704 -21.87 -25.26 25.35
C LYS A 704 -22.36 -24.30 26.46
N LYS A 705 -21.57 -24.12 27.52
CA LYS A 705 -21.91 -23.26 28.66
C LYS A 705 -21.33 -21.85 28.55
N SER A 706 -20.71 -21.50 27.42
CA SER A 706 -20.09 -20.19 27.24
C SER A 706 -21.07 -19.05 27.40
N PRO A 707 -20.73 -18.02 28.17
CA PRO A 707 -21.54 -16.81 28.29
C PRO A 707 -21.62 -16.03 26.97
N ALA A 708 -20.64 -16.19 26.06
CA ALA A 708 -20.63 -15.57 24.75
C ALA A 708 -21.86 -15.93 23.91
N ILE A 709 -22.33 -17.19 24.02
CA ILE A 709 -23.53 -17.65 23.30
C ILE A 709 -24.78 -16.88 23.76
N LYS A 710 -24.89 -16.59 25.06
CA LYS A 710 -26.02 -15.84 25.60
C LYS A 710 -26.05 -14.38 25.16
N LEU A 711 -24.86 -13.79 24.95
CA LEU A 711 -24.72 -12.42 24.46
C LEU A 711 -24.84 -12.32 22.93
N GLY A 712 -24.98 -13.44 22.22
CA GLY A 712 -25.06 -13.46 20.76
C GLY A 712 -23.72 -13.10 20.09
N ILE A 713 -22.60 -13.49 20.73
CA ILE A 713 -21.26 -13.34 20.16
C ILE A 713 -21.00 -14.53 19.24
N ASN A 714 -20.52 -14.27 18.05
CA ASN A 714 -20.15 -15.30 17.09
C ASN A 714 -18.78 -15.90 17.43
N ALA A 715 -18.64 -17.20 17.24
CA ALA A 715 -17.35 -17.87 17.38
C ALA A 715 -16.62 -17.91 16.04
N ILE A 716 -15.30 -17.79 16.07
CA ILE A 716 -14.45 -18.06 14.90
C ILE A 716 -14.14 -19.56 14.89
N SER A 717 -14.50 -20.26 13.82
CA SER A 717 -14.25 -21.69 13.69
C SER A 717 -12.77 -21.99 13.36
N LEU A 718 -12.29 -23.15 13.80
CA LEU A 718 -10.93 -23.59 13.47
C LEU A 718 -10.71 -23.73 11.96
N GLU A 719 -11.73 -24.18 11.23
CA GLU A 719 -11.65 -24.29 9.76
C GLU A 719 -11.53 -22.92 9.07
N GLU A 720 -12.18 -21.89 9.60
CA GLU A 720 -12.04 -20.52 9.11
C GLU A 720 -10.65 -19.99 9.41
N VAL A 721 -10.12 -20.27 10.59
CA VAL A 721 -8.78 -19.86 11.00
C VAL A 721 -7.69 -20.48 10.10
N LYS A 722 -7.86 -21.73 9.66
CA LYS A 722 -6.93 -22.39 8.72
C LYS A 722 -6.87 -21.74 7.32
N LYS A 723 -7.85 -20.94 6.96
CA LYS A 723 -7.88 -20.23 5.68
C LYS A 723 -7.10 -18.91 5.69
N ILE A 724 -6.55 -18.53 6.84
CA ILE A 724 -5.86 -17.25 7.03
C ILE A 724 -4.42 -17.36 6.54
N GLY A 725 -4.03 -16.43 5.64
CA GLY A 725 -2.69 -16.36 5.06
C GLY A 725 -2.46 -17.36 3.93
N CYS A 726 -1.43 -17.12 3.15
CA CYS A 726 -1.06 -17.94 1.98
C CYS A 726 0.17 -18.83 2.22
N THR A 727 0.82 -18.70 3.36
CA THR A 727 2.04 -19.44 3.65
C THR A 727 1.75 -20.85 4.12
N ARG A 728 2.72 -21.76 3.90
CA ARG A 728 2.65 -23.15 4.32
C ARG A 728 2.64 -23.32 5.84
N ASP A 729 3.15 -22.33 6.58
CA ASP A 729 3.19 -22.36 8.03
C ASP A 729 1.88 -21.83 8.61
N PRO A 730 1.27 -22.51 9.56
CA PRO A 730 0.07 -22.04 10.23
C PRO A 730 0.31 -20.67 10.89
N TRP A 731 -0.55 -19.69 10.61
CA TRP A 731 -0.45 -18.34 11.22
C TRP A 731 -0.40 -18.42 12.76
N LEU A 732 -1.10 -19.36 13.34
CA LEU A 732 -1.15 -19.56 14.78
C LEU A 732 0.22 -19.83 15.39
N GLU A 733 1.09 -20.62 14.73
CA GLU A 733 2.45 -20.88 15.20
C GLU A 733 3.28 -19.59 15.19
N ARG A 734 3.07 -18.72 14.21
CA ARG A 734 3.73 -17.41 14.15
C ARG A 734 3.21 -16.49 15.25
N ALA A 735 1.89 -16.41 15.41
CA ALA A 735 1.26 -15.56 16.42
C ALA A 735 1.57 -16.02 17.85
N ILE A 736 1.66 -17.32 18.11
CA ILE A 736 2.02 -17.87 19.43
C ILE A 736 3.46 -17.51 19.81
N LYS A 737 4.39 -17.48 18.87
CA LYS A 737 5.76 -17.01 19.11
C LYS A 737 5.82 -15.55 19.50
N PHE A 738 4.78 -14.80 19.16
CA PHE A 738 4.63 -13.42 19.58
C PHE A 738 4.22 -13.32 21.05
N LYS A 739 4.95 -12.52 21.84
CA LYS A 739 4.79 -12.43 23.32
C LYS A 739 3.43 -11.92 23.82
N GLY A 740 2.59 -11.41 22.93
CA GLY A 740 1.24 -10.86 23.24
C GLY A 740 0.14 -11.93 23.28
N PHE A 741 0.36 -13.10 22.67
CA PHE A 741 -0.65 -14.14 22.66
C PHE A 741 -0.85 -14.72 24.07
N PRO A 742 -2.08 -14.81 24.57
CA PRO A 742 -2.34 -15.32 25.91
C PRO A 742 -2.07 -16.83 25.95
N MET A 743 -0.85 -17.20 26.34
CA MET A 743 -0.56 -18.59 26.68
C MET A 743 -1.33 -18.93 27.95
N VAL A 744 -2.21 -19.88 27.87
CA VAL A 744 -2.78 -20.51 29.08
C VAL A 744 -1.63 -21.25 29.74
N THR A 745 -1.04 -20.65 30.76
CA THR A 745 -0.21 -21.41 31.70
C THR A 745 -1.08 -22.51 32.29
N LYS A 746 -0.74 -23.77 31.96
CA LYS A 746 -1.37 -24.95 32.55
C LYS A 746 -1.26 -24.92 34.07
#